data_d363bdd81b403da7ee71e1e98bc9a377
#
_entry.id   d363bdd81b403da7ee71e1e98bc9a377
#
_cell.length_a   1.000
_cell.length_b   1.000
_cell.length_c   1.000
_cell.angle_alpha   90.00
_cell.angle_beta   90.00
_cell.angle_gamma   90.00
#
_symmetry.space_group_name_H-M   'P 1'
#
loop_
_entity.id
_entity.type
_entity.pdbx_description
1 polymer ?
#
loop_
_entity_poly.entity_id
_entity_poly.type
_entity_poly.pdbx_seq_one_letter_code
_entity_poly.pdbx_strand_id
1 'polypeptide(L)'
;MKTSFSTLACPDFTWQEIYSMAKDFGFDGIELRGLGKDIFSVKAPPFRDENIDATVAKLKKLKLEISCLSSGVVVNDPANEAKAVEEVTAYAKLAGKVGASYIRVLGDRDPAPAGEVDDNIVIDIMKKLVSIAEEYNVTLLLETNGVYCDTKRLKKVIDAIGSRKVAALWDMHHPYRFAGESPEETVANLGELIKYTHVKDSVMDGDKVVYKMMGSGDMPIKECFAALDSINYQGFVTLEWVYRWSRDMLDANIVVPQFASYMEAYKPKQKTELQIDNRGTGYYPWPKETLIDLTFPDVLDKICELFPNQYAFRYTELDYTRTYPEFRDDVDNLARAFLAMGCKKGDHIAIWATNVPQWYLTFWAATKIGCVLVTVNTAYKIHEIEYLLRQSDTCTLVMIDKYKDCDYLQIINEICPELATSEPGKLEAARLPVLKNVITCESRVPGCFHWDDLPAMAETVHYSEVEKIRRTVDKHDVCNMQYTSGTTGFPKGVMLTHYNVVNNGKAIGDCMDLSSFDRMMIQVPMFHCFGMVLAMTASVTHAVTMSPITAFSPRKGLHCINQEKITCFHGVPTMFIAMLGHENFPKTDFSHMRTGIMAGSPCPIKTMEEVIEKMHMPEIVITYGQTEASPATTMSKTTDTIEQRVNTVGPSIFGVETKIVDPETGEECPDGVPGEFCARGYNIMKGYYKMPEATAAAIDEEGWLHSGDLALKRPEDGYYKITGRIKDMIIRGGENIYPKEIEDFLYTHPKIQDVQVIGVPDADYGEEILAAVVLKPGEESSEEEIKDYVRTHMAKHKIPRYVDFVDGFPMNAAGKILKYKMRQEATERHNLGDASKIVTA
;
A
#
# COMPACT_ATOMS: atom_id res chain seq x y z
N MET A 1 20.07 -15.92 -9.73
CA MET A 1 20.70 -15.94 -11.09
C MET A 1 20.04 -14.85 -11.92
N LYS A 2 20.79 -14.08 -12.71
CA LYS A 2 20.30 -13.11 -13.69
C LYS A 2 20.12 -13.77 -15.06
N THR A 3 19.24 -13.23 -15.91
CA THR A 3 18.99 -13.76 -17.25
C THR A 3 19.49 -12.82 -18.33
N SER A 4 20.06 -13.39 -19.39
CA SER A 4 20.43 -12.64 -20.61
C SER A 4 20.30 -13.50 -21.86
N PHE A 5 20.42 -12.89 -23.03
CA PHE A 5 20.57 -13.60 -24.29
C PHE A 5 21.68 -12.99 -25.14
N SER A 6 22.32 -13.82 -25.94
CA SER A 6 23.39 -13.39 -26.88
C SER A 6 22.81 -12.80 -28.15
N THR A 7 23.39 -11.70 -28.62
CA THR A 7 23.04 -11.11 -29.95
C THR A 7 23.31 -12.02 -31.12
N LEU A 8 23.92 -13.20 -30.92
CA LEU A 8 23.96 -14.28 -31.91
C LEU A 8 22.56 -14.75 -32.35
N ALA A 9 21.58 -14.65 -31.43
CA ALA A 9 20.19 -15.03 -31.73
C ALA A 9 19.52 -14.11 -32.76
N CYS A 10 19.89 -12.83 -32.78
CA CYS A 10 19.19 -11.78 -33.55
C CYS A 10 20.10 -10.97 -34.49
N PRO A 11 20.79 -11.64 -35.46
CA PRO A 11 21.74 -10.98 -36.36
C PRO A 11 21.14 -9.95 -37.31
N ASP A 12 19.82 -10.00 -37.51
CA ASP A 12 19.11 -9.13 -38.44
C ASP A 12 18.35 -7.99 -37.72
N PHE A 13 18.39 -7.96 -36.36
CA PHE A 13 17.71 -6.96 -35.55
C PHE A 13 18.54 -5.70 -35.41
N THR A 14 17.86 -4.56 -35.35
CA THR A 14 18.46 -3.29 -34.94
C THR A 14 18.76 -3.31 -33.43
N TRP A 15 19.66 -2.44 -33.01
CA TRP A 15 19.92 -2.30 -31.57
C TRP A 15 18.65 -1.94 -30.75
N GLN A 16 17.76 -1.16 -31.35
CA GLN A 16 16.49 -0.81 -30.72
C GLN A 16 15.61 -2.04 -30.50
N GLU A 17 15.47 -2.90 -31.49
CA GLU A 17 14.68 -4.14 -31.33
C GLU A 17 15.28 -5.06 -30.29
N ILE A 18 16.63 -5.16 -30.22
CA ILE A 18 17.30 -6.01 -29.22
C ILE A 18 17.06 -5.54 -27.79
N TYR A 19 17.27 -4.24 -27.47
CA TYR A 19 17.05 -3.77 -26.10
C TYR A 19 15.56 -3.68 -25.74
N SER A 20 14.66 -3.46 -26.70
CA SER A 20 13.22 -3.53 -26.49
C SER A 20 12.79 -4.96 -26.14
N MET A 21 13.25 -5.95 -26.92
CA MET A 21 13.01 -7.37 -26.63
C MET A 21 13.54 -7.75 -25.23
N ALA A 22 14.76 -7.34 -24.89
CA ALA A 22 15.31 -7.60 -23.55
C ALA A 22 14.44 -7.01 -22.45
N LYS A 23 13.95 -5.78 -22.62
CA LYS A 23 13.09 -5.10 -21.65
C LYS A 23 11.71 -5.73 -21.56
N ASP A 24 11.07 -6.00 -22.70
CA ASP A 24 9.68 -6.47 -22.77
C ASP A 24 9.53 -7.88 -22.17
N PHE A 25 10.55 -8.74 -22.33
CA PHE A 25 10.57 -10.09 -21.76
C PHE A 25 11.29 -10.20 -20.41
N GLY A 26 11.68 -9.07 -19.80
CA GLY A 26 12.18 -9.03 -18.42
C GLY A 26 13.57 -9.63 -18.22
N PHE A 27 14.46 -9.50 -19.22
CA PHE A 27 15.87 -9.85 -19.09
C PHE A 27 16.62 -8.82 -18.24
N ASP A 28 17.68 -9.26 -17.54
CA ASP A 28 18.58 -8.42 -16.78
C ASP A 28 19.72 -7.86 -17.63
N GLY A 29 20.06 -8.54 -18.72
CA GLY A 29 21.18 -8.13 -19.57
C GLY A 29 21.15 -8.64 -21.00
N ILE A 30 22.14 -8.18 -21.78
CA ILE A 30 22.37 -8.55 -23.18
C ILE A 30 23.84 -8.89 -23.33
N GLU A 31 24.14 -10.05 -23.91
CA GLU A 31 25.49 -10.40 -24.32
C GLU A 31 25.75 -9.92 -25.74
N LEU A 32 26.86 -9.23 -25.95
CA LEU A 32 27.25 -8.72 -27.25
C LEU A 32 28.21 -9.66 -27.99
N ARG A 33 27.71 -10.31 -29.04
CA ARG A 33 28.50 -11.10 -29.99
C ARG A 33 28.16 -10.70 -31.42
N GLY A 34 28.55 -9.49 -31.79
CA GLY A 34 28.21 -8.84 -33.03
C GLY A 34 26.82 -8.24 -33.08
N LEU A 35 26.61 -7.26 -33.94
CA LEU A 35 25.37 -6.53 -34.17
C LEU A 35 25.20 -6.24 -35.67
N GLY A 36 24.08 -6.65 -36.24
CA GLY A 36 23.85 -6.52 -37.66
C GLY A 36 24.98 -7.20 -38.46
N LYS A 37 25.63 -6.47 -39.36
CA LYS A 37 26.78 -6.95 -40.13
C LYS A 37 28.10 -6.91 -39.39
N ASP A 38 28.17 -6.18 -38.29
CA ASP A 38 29.40 -5.99 -37.53
C ASP A 38 29.59 -7.12 -36.51
N ILE A 39 30.42 -8.10 -36.82
CA ILE A 39 30.76 -9.21 -35.92
C ILE A 39 31.60 -8.70 -34.75
N PHE A 40 32.43 -7.71 -34.99
CA PHE A 40 33.24 -7.04 -33.99
C PHE A 40 32.43 -5.90 -33.34
N SER A 41 31.82 -6.16 -32.21
CA SER A 41 30.82 -5.29 -31.57
C SER A 41 31.31 -3.86 -31.32
N VAL A 42 32.62 -3.66 -31.12
CA VAL A 42 33.24 -2.33 -30.92
C VAL A 42 33.01 -1.41 -32.14
N LYS A 43 32.88 -1.96 -33.36
CA LYS A 43 32.65 -1.20 -34.59
C LYS A 43 31.18 -0.94 -34.87
N ALA A 44 30.28 -1.59 -34.18
CA ALA A 44 28.85 -1.41 -34.36
C ALA A 44 28.39 0.00 -34.01
N PRO A 45 27.49 0.63 -34.77
CA PRO A 45 27.11 2.03 -34.58
C PRO A 45 26.75 2.46 -33.17
N PRO A 46 26.00 1.67 -32.36
CA PRO A 46 25.64 2.06 -30.98
C PRO A 46 26.84 2.17 -30.02
N PHE A 47 27.95 1.48 -30.33
CA PHE A 47 29.11 1.36 -29.45
C PHE A 47 30.33 2.18 -29.91
N ARG A 48 30.17 2.98 -30.96
CA ARG A 48 31.18 3.94 -31.41
C ARG A 48 31.21 5.15 -30.47
N ASP A 49 32.35 5.84 -30.42
CA ASP A 49 32.59 6.96 -29.53
C ASP A 49 31.54 8.06 -29.61
N GLU A 50 31.02 8.32 -30.84
CA GLU A 50 29.96 9.33 -31.03
C GLU A 50 28.58 8.96 -30.50
N ASN A 51 28.28 7.68 -30.22
CA ASN A 51 26.95 7.18 -29.85
C ASN A 51 26.89 6.49 -28.47
N ILE A 52 28.05 6.15 -27.91
CA ILE A 52 28.15 5.26 -26.74
C ILE A 52 27.48 5.85 -25.49
N ASP A 53 27.60 7.15 -25.27
CA ASP A 53 27.01 7.81 -24.12
C ASP A 53 25.47 7.73 -24.15
N ALA A 54 24.87 7.90 -25.33
CA ALA A 54 23.44 7.73 -25.53
C ALA A 54 22.99 6.28 -25.31
N THR A 55 23.81 5.30 -25.77
CA THR A 55 23.59 3.86 -25.56
C THR A 55 23.63 3.52 -24.06
N VAL A 56 24.64 3.99 -23.33
CA VAL A 56 24.77 3.75 -21.89
C VAL A 56 23.62 4.39 -21.12
N ALA A 57 23.25 5.62 -21.44
CA ALA A 57 22.10 6.29 -20.82
C ALA A 57 20.79 5.53 -21.05
N LYS A 58 20.58 4.98 -22.27
CA LYS A 58 19.41 4.16 -22.60
C LYS A 58 19.39 2.88 -21.79
N LEU A 59 20.48 2.13 -21.73
CA LEU A 59 20.57 0.87 -20.96
C LEU A 59 20.30 1.12 -19.48
N LYS A 60 20.88 2.17 -18.90
CA LYS A 60 20.64 2.57 -17.50
C LYS A 60 19.17 2.90 -17.25
N LYS A 61 18.53 3.65 -18.16
CA LYS A 61 17.08 3.95 -18.06
C LYS A 61 16.22 2.68 -18.09
N LEU A 62 16.61 1.70 -18.91
CA LEU A 62 15.90 0.43 -19.04
C LEU A 62 16.27 -0.59 -17.94
N LYS A 63 17.28 -0.29 -17.09
CA LYS A 63 17.86 -1.21 -16.10
C LYS A 63 18.41 -2.49 -16.72
N LEU A 64 19.03 -2.38 -17.91
CA LEU A 64 19.68 -3.46 -18.63
C LEU A 64 21.20 -3.35 -18.51
N GLU A 65 21.88 -4.49 -18.31
CA GLU A 65 23.33 -4.60 -18.28
C GLU A 65 23.89 -5.16 -19.60
N ILE A 66 25.10 -4.81 -19.96
CA ILE A 66 25.88 -5.63 -20.93
C ILE A 66 26.51 -6.74 -20.11
N SER A 67 25.94 -7.95 -20.23
CA SER A 67 26.30 -9.09 -19.36
C SER A 67 27.68 -9.67 -19.67
N CYS A 68 28.06 -9.70 -20.94
CA CYS A 68 29.37 -10.13 -21.40
C CYS A 68 29.68 -9.54 -22.80
N LEU A 69 30.96 -9.30 -23.08
CA LEU A 69 31.46 -8.98 -24.40
C LEU A 69 32.14 -10.23 -25.00
N SER A 70 31.44 -10.92 -25.90
CA SER A 70 31.94 -12.15 -26.48
C SER A 70 32.83 -11.85 -27.71
N SER A 71 34.14 -11.98 -27.54
CA SER A 71 35.13 -11.75 -28.57
C SER A 71 35.21 -12.91 -29.56
N GLY A 72 35.88 -12.68 -30.70
CA GLY A 72 36.25 -13.72 -31.66
C GLY A 72 37.65 -14.29 -31.45
N VAL A 73 38.30 -13.94 -30.36
CA VAL A 73 39.67 -14.29 -30.04
C VAL A 73 39.81 -15.78 -29.76
N VAL A 74 40.73 -16.44 -30.43
CA VAL A 74 41.15 -17.84 -30.22
C VAL A 74 42.64 -17.82 -29.88
N VAL A 75 43.04 -18.44 -28.76
CA VAL A 75 44.41 -18.32 -28.19
C VAL A 75 45.24 -19.61 -28.28
N ASN A 76 44.87 -20.55 -29.17
CA ASN A 76 45.57 -21.82 -29.36
C ASN A 76 46.65 -21.78 -30.44
N ASP A 77 46.91 -20.64 -31.07
CA ASP A 77 47.87 -20.47 -32.15
C ASP A 77 48.71 -19.18 -31.94
N PRO A 78 50.04 -19.27 -31.84
CA PRO A 78 50.93 -18.11 -31.70
C PRO A 78 50.77 -17.06 -32.79
N ALA A 79 50.36 -17.45 -34.00
CA ALA A 79 50.16 -16.54 -35.11
C ALA A 79 48.99 -15.57 -34.87
N ASN A 80 48.06 -15.91 -33.95
CA ASN A 80 46.91 -15.08 -33.58
C ASN A 80 47.22 -14.12 -32.41
N GLU A 81 48.36 -14.20 -31.74
CA GLU A 81 48.67 -13.46 -30.53
C GLU A 81 48.50 -11.94 -30.68
N ALA A 82 49.14 -11.34 -31.70
CA ALA A 82 49.05 -9.89 -31.93
C ALA A 82 47.59 -9.42 -32.14
N LYS A 83 46.81 -10.21 -32.87
CA LYS A 83 45.38 -9.93 -33.12
C LYS A 83 44.57 -10.11 -31.83
N ALA A 84 44.90 -11.09 -30.99
CA ALA A 84 44.24 -11.32 -29.72
C ALA A 84 44.48 -10.13 -28.77
N VAL A 85 45.71 -9.60 -28.69
CA VAL A 85 46.04 -8.44 -27.91
C VAL A 85 45.27 -7.20 -28.40
N GLU A 86 45.22 -6.95 -29.70
CA GLU A 86 44.48 -5.83 -30.29
C GLU A 86 43.00 -5.92 -30.01
N GLU A 87 42.40 -7.07 -30.25
CA GLU A 87 40.94 -7.27 -30.06
C GLU A 87 40.54 -7.21 -28.60
N VAL A 88 41.25 -7.87 -27.68
CA VAL A 88 40.95 -7.82 -26.25
C VAL A 88 41.14 -6.41 -25.70
N THR A 89 42.16 -5.65 -26.14
CA THR A 89 42.33 -4.25 -25.72
C THR A 89 41.12 -3.39 -26.13
N ALA A 90 40.62 -3.57 -27.36
CA ALA A 90 39.46 -2.83 -27.83
C ALA A 90 38.18 -3.17 -27.05
N TYR A 91 37.98 -4.46 -26.78
CA TYR A 91 36.85 -4.89 -25.94
C TYR A 91 36.99 -4.43 -24.46
N ALA A 92 38.22 -4.41 -23.91
CA ALA A 92 38.45 -3.92 -22.56
C ALA A 92 38.14 -2.41 -22.39
N LYS A 93 38.46 -1.62 -23.43
CA LYS A 93 38.08 -0.19 -23.49
C LYS A 93 36.56 -0.05 -23.59
N LEU A 94 35.88 -0.84 -24.39
CA LEU A 94 34.43 -0.84 -24.52
C LEU A 94 33.78 -1.25 -23.18
N ALA A 95 34.31 -2.30 -22.54
CA ALA A 95 33.83 -2.78 -21.25
C ALA A 95 33.78 -1.67 -20.17
N GLY A 96 34.86 -0.88 -20.07
CA GLY A 96 34.93 0.27 -19.20
C GLY A 96 33.85 1.33 -19.46
N LYS A 97 33.45 1.53 -20.73
CA LYS A 97 32.40 2.49 -21.09
C LYS A 97 30.98 1.98 -20.82
N VAL A 98 30.70 0.69 -21.11
CA VAL A 98 29.36 0.11 -20.94
C VAL A 98 29.15 -0.56 -19.59
N GLY A 99 30.19 -0.63 -18.73
CA GLY A 99 30.10 -1.25 -17.43
C GLY A 99 30.12 -2.78 -17.44
N ALA A 100 30.58 -3.43 -18.52
CA ALA A 100 30.69 -4.88 -18.59
C ALA A 100 31.89 -5.39 -17.78
N SER A 101 31.69 -6.47 -17.03
CA SER A 101 32.76 -7.09 -16.21
C SER A 101 33.52 -8.19 -16.93
N TYR A 102 33.00 -8.74 -18.02
CA TYR A 102 33.47 -9.98 -18.65
C TYR A 102 33.76 -9.82 -20.13
N ILE A 103 34.86 -10.46 -20.57
CA ILE A 103 35.22 -10.63 -21.99
C ILE A 103 35.46 -12.12 -22.23
N ARG A 104 34.70 -12.73 -23.14
CA ARG A 104 34.89 -14.13 -23.52
C ARG A 104 36.05 -14.29 -24.48
N VAL A 105 36.87 -15.32 -24.24
CA VAL A 105 37.98 -15.75 -25.07
C VAL A 105 37.88 -17.27 -25.32
N LEU A 106 38.21 -17.75 -26.49
CA LEU A 106 38.21 -19.17 -26.82
C LEU A 106 39.62 -19.77 -26.70
N GLY A 107 39.74 -20.82 -25.95
CA GLY A 107 40.97 -21.63 -25.91
C GLY A 107 41.09 -22.59 -27.11
N ASP A 108 39.93 -22.97 -27.68
CA ASP A 108 39.83 -23.75 -28.91
C ASP A 108 38.68 -23.18 -29.75
N ARG A 109 38.71 -23.38 -31.06
CA ARG A 109 37.80 -22.69 -32.01
C ARG A 109 36.43 -23.37 -32.08
N ASP A 110 36.46 -24.67 -32.27
CA ASP A 110 35.25 -25.45 -32.57
C ASP A 110 34.53 -25.90 -31.31
N PRO A 111 33.20 -25.99 -31.28
CA PRO A 111 32.47 -26.47 -30.09
C PRO A 111 32.87 -27.87 -29.61
N ALA A 112 33.05 -28.79 -30.56
CA ALA A 112 33.54 -30.15 -30.29
C ALA A 112 35.07 -30.23 -30.46
N PRO A 113 35.75 -31.11 -29.71
CA PRO A 113 37.18 -31.34 -29.91
C PRO A 113 37.46 -31.82 -31.32
N ALA A 114 38.23 -31.02 -32.12
CA ALA A 114 38.48 -31.32 -33.50
C ALA A 114 39.96 -31.53 -33.83
N GLY A 115 40.90 -31.36 -32.90
CA GLY A 115 42.34 -31.47 -33.12
C GLY A 115 43.13 -31.43 -31.81
N GLU A 116 44.44 -31.38 -31.93
CA GLU A 116 45.34 -31.22 -30.78
C GLU A 116 45.52 -29.72 -30.48
N VAL A 117 45.47 -29.36 -29.23
CA VAL A 117 45.77 -28.01 -28.70
C VAL A 117 46.88 -28.14 -27.66
N ASP A 118 47.93 -27.30 -27.80
CA ASP A 118 49.01 -27.20 -26.82
C ASP A 118 48.60 -26.19 -25.73
N ASP A 119 48.34 -26.67 -24.54
CA ASP A 119 47.94 -25.90 -23.37
C ASP A 119 48.99 -24.82 -23.00
N ASN A 120 50.29 -25.04 -23.28
CA ASN A 120 51.32 -24.06 -23.00
C ASN A 120 51.17 -22.80 -23.86
N ILE A 121 50.81 -22.94 -25.13
CA ILE A 121 50.52 -21.82 -26.02
C ILE A 121 49.35 -21.00 -25.51
N VAL A 122 48.27 -21.67 -25.07
CA VAL A 122 47.10 -21.00 -24.51
C VAL A 122 47.47 -20.26 -23.22
N ILE A 123 48.23 -20.89 -22.33
CA ILE A 123 48.71 -20.28 -21.07
C ILE A 123 49.56 -19.06 -21.35
N ASP A 124 50.52 -19.13 -22.28
CA ASP A 124 51.44 -18.03 -22.61
C ASP A 124 50.74 -16.84 -23.23
N ILE A 125 49.80 -17.05 -24.16
CA ILE A 125 49.03 -15.94 -24.75
C ILE A 125 48.09 -15.35 -23.68
N MET A 126 47.41 -16.17 -22.90
CA MET A 126 46.51 -15.67 -21.82
C MET A 126 47.26 -14.85 -20.77
N LYS A 127 48.47 -15.22 -20.38
CA LYS A 127 49.29 -14.41 -19.46
C LYS A 127 49.60 -13.01 -20.00
N LYS A 128 49.76 -12.84 -21.31
CA LYS A 128 49.93 -11.51 -21.93
C LYS A 128 48.63 -10.71 -21.89
N LEU A 129 47.46 -11.38 -22.10
CA LEU A 129 46.14 -10.74 -22.04
C LEU A 129 45.75 -10.35 -20.61
N VAL A 130 46.30 -11.02 -19.60
CA VAL A 130 46.04 -10.71 -18.18
C VAL A 130 46.43 -9.26 -17.83
N SER A 131 47.56 -8.75 -18.38
CA SER A 131 48.00 -7.36 -18.13
C SER A 131 46.93 -6.35 -18.60
N ILE A 132 46.26 -6.62 -19.74
CA ILE A 132 45.17 -5.79 -20.27
C ILE A 132 43.95 -5.89 -19.36
N ALA A 133 43.63 -7.11 -18.91
CA ALA A 133 42.50 -7.34 -18.02
C ALA A 133 42.65 -6.63 -16.67
N GLU A 134 43.87 -6.56 -16.15
CA GLU A 134 44.21 -5.82 -14.92
C GLU A 134 44.12 -4.30 -15.12
N GLU A 135 44.67 -3.77 -16.23
CA GLU A 135 44.61 -2.35 -16.57
C GLU A 135 43.17 -1.82 -16.64
N TYR A 136 42.29 -2.56 -17.29
CA TYR A 136 40.88 -2.15 -17.50
C TYR A 136 39.93 -2.73 -16.47
N ASN A 137 40.39 -3.46 -15.47
CA ASN A 137 39.62 -4.09 -14.43
C ASN A 137 38.48 -5.03 -14.93
N VAL A 138 38.77 -5.78 -15.98
CA VAL A 138 37.84 -6.80 -16.56
C VAL A 138 38.30 -8.20 -16.22
N THR A 139 37.45 -9.21 -16.41
CA THR A 139 37.80 -10.63 -16.25
C THR A 139 37.66 -11.32 -17.60
N LEU A 140 38.72 -12.03 -18.01
CA LEU A 140 38.74 -12.86 -19.22
C LEU A 140 38.12 -14.21 -18.89
N LEU A 141 37.16 -14.63 -19.69
CA LEU A 141 36.46 -15.91 -19.52
C LEU A 141 36.94 -16.89 -20.61
N LEU A 142 37.60 -17.97 -20.20
CA LEU A 142 37.84 -19.13 -21.09
C LEU A 142 36.57 -19.98 -21.11
N GLU A 143 36.02 -20.17 -22.32
CA GLU A 143 34.82 -20.98 -22.52
C GLU A 143 35.13 -22.46 -22.52
N THR A 144 34.21 -23.28 -22.04
CA THR A 144 34.25 -24.74 -22.09
C THR A 144 34.00 -25.23 -23.53
N ASN A 145 34.89 -24.89 -24.46
CA ASN A 145 34.77 -25.09 -25.91
C ASN A 145 35.91 -25.96 -26.44
N GLY A 146 35.64 -26.80 -27.45
CA GLY A 146 36.62 -27.69 -28.03
C GLY A 146 37.24 -28.64 -27.02
N VAL A 147 38.58 -28.75 -27.01
CA VAL A 147 39.30 -29.65 -26.07
C VAL A 147 39.07 -29.25 -24.60
N TYR A 148 38.60 -28.02 -24.33
CA TYR A 148 38.30 -27.51 -22.99
C TYR A 148 36.89 -27.83 -22.52
N CYS A 149 36.11 -28.61 -23.29
CA CYS A 149 34.89 -29.26 -22.79
C CYS A 149 35.27 -30.32 -21.74
N ASP A 150 36.52 -30.86 -21.67
CA ASP A 150 37.12 -31.49 -20.49
C ASP A 150 37.45 -30.39 -19.48
N THR A 151 36.58 -30.23 -18.50
CA THR A 151 36.68 -29.15 -17.51
C THR A 151 37.81 -29.33 -16.50
N LYS A 152 38.33 -30.57 -16.33
CA LYS A 152 39.58 -30.84 -15.57
C LYS A 152 40.79 -30.27 -16.26
N ARG A 153 40.84 -30.36 -17.63
CA ARG A 153 41.88 -29.77 -18.43
C ARG A 153 41.80 -28.22 -18.38
N LEU A 154 40.58 -27.68 -18.55
CA LEU A 154 40.39 -26.22 -18.48
C LEU A 154 40.85 -25.66 -17.11
N LYS A 155 40.49 -26.35 -16.03
CA LYS A 155 40.93 -25.94 -14.69
C LYS A 155 42.44 -25.87 -14.56
N LYS A 156 43.18 -26.90 -15.06
CA LYS A 156 44.64 -26.92 -15.02
C LYS A 156 45.23 -25.72 -15.77
N VAL A 157 44.67 -25.35 -16.92
CA VAL A 157 45.12 -24.18 -17.68
C VAL A 157 44.87 -22.90 -16.92
N ILE A 158 43.66 -22.71 -16.34
CA ILE A 158 43.34 -21.50 -15.54
C ILE A 158 44.27 -21.41 -14.32
N ASP A 159 44.49 -22.51 -13.61
CA ASP A 159 45.38 -22.56 -12.43
C ASP A 159 46.83 -22.23 -12.84
N ALA A 160 47.33 -22.70 -13.99
CA ALA A 160 48.67 -22.43 -14.50
C ALA A 160 48.86 -20.97 -14.97
N ILE A 161 47.78 -20.30 -15.42
CA ILE A 161 47.81 -18.85 -15.70
C ILE A 161 47.98 -18.07 -14.39
N GLY A 162 47.31 -18.49 -13.30
CA GLY A 162 47.55 -17.99 -11.96
C GLY A 162 47.02 -16.58 -11.70
N SER A 163 46.04 -16.08 -12.43
CA SER A 163 45.52 -14.72 -12.27
C SER A 163 44.01 -14.74 -11.88
N ARG A 164 43.63 -13.87 -10.95
CA ARG A 164 42.22 -13.63 -10.60
C ARG A 164 41.42 -12.95 -11.72
N LYS A 165 42.08 -12.51 -12.77
CA LYS A 165 41.50 -11.89 -13.96
C LYS A 165 41.19 -12.90 -15.07
N VAL A 166 41.33 -14.22 -14.78
CA VAL A 166 40.92 -15.32 -15.66
C VAL A 166 39.98 -16.25 -14.91
N ALA A 167 38.89 -16.58 -15.56
CA ALA A 167 37.85 -17.45 -14.99
C ALA A 167 37.21 -18.31 -16.10
N ALA A 168 36.26 -19.15 -15.76
CA ALA A 168 35.57 -20.00 -16.71
C ALA A 168 34.22 -19.40 -17.15
N LEU A 169 33.90 -19.56 -18.42
CA LEU A 169 32.55 -19.52 -18.95
C LEU A 169 32.11 -20.97 -19.14
N TRP A 170 31.11 -21.38 -18.39
CA TRP A 170 30.52 -22.70 -18.58
C TRP A 170 29.40 -22.64 -19.62
N ASP A 171 29.70 -23.14 -20.83
CA ASP A 171 28.65 -23.53 -21.77
C ASP A 171 28.12 -24.90 -21.32
N MET A 172 26.89 -24.95 -20.83
CA MET A 172 26.30 -26.17 -20.25
C MET A 172 26.17 -27.32 -21.25
N HIS A 173 26.13 -26.98 -22.53
CA HIS A 173 25.99 -27.94 -23.63
C HIS A 173 27.27 -28.72 -23.91
N HIS A 174 28.43 -28.03 -23.96
CA HIS A 174 29.65 -28.61 -24.50
C HIS A 174 30.25 -29.74 -23.65
N PRO A 175 30.50 -29.59 -22.32
CA PRO A 175 30.99 -30.65 -21.46
C PRO A 175 30.07 -31.89 -21.50
N TYR A 176 28.76 -31.69 -21.45
CA TYR A 176 27.81 -32.78 -21.49
C TYR A 176 27.81 -33.52 -22.81
N ARG A 177 27.73 -32.81 -23.96
CA ARG A 177 27.64 -33.41 -25.29
C ARG A 177 28.93 -34.02 -25.80
N PHE A 178 30.05 -33.37 -25.49
CA PHE A 178 31.32 -33.73 -26.18
C PHE A 178 32.34 -34.37 -25.24
N ALA A 179 32.25 -34.17 -23.95
CA ALA A 179 33.11 -34.85 -22.95
C ALA A 179 32.38 -35.87 -22.12
N GLY A 180 31.04 -35.94 -22.20
CA GLY A 180 30.22 -36.82 -21.37
C GLY A 180 30.25 -36.51 -19.87
N GLU A 181 30.63 -35.26 -19.51
CA GLU A 181 30.63 -34.81 -18.10
C GLU A 181 29.21 -34.46 -17.64
N SER A 182 28.86 -34.91 -16.42
CA SER A 182 27.64 -34.45 -15.79
C SER A 182 27.75 -32.99 -15.27
N PRO A 183 26.62 -32.28 -15.08
CA PRO A 183 26.65 -30.96 -14.50
C PRO A 183 27.34 -30.86 -13.14
N GLU A 184 27.20 -31.90 -12.30
CA GLU A 184 27.81 -32.01 -10.98
C GLU A 184 29.34 -32.18 -11.10
N GLU A 185 29.82 -32.96 -12.07
CA GLU A 185 31.24 -33.10 -12.35
C GLU A 185 31.86 -31.79 -12.80
N THR A 186 31.20 -31.07 -13.71
CA THR A 186 31.66 -29.77 -14.19
C THR A 186 31.78 -28.77 -13.05
N VAL A 187 30.75 -28.66 -12.20
CA VAL A 187 30.80 -27.78 -11.02
C VAL A 187 31.83 -28.24 -9.97
N ALA A 188 31.98 -29.53 -9.77
CA ALA A 188 33.03 -30.08 -8.88
C ALA A 188 34.46 -29.72 -9.40
N ASN A 189 34.68 -29.68 -10.73
CA ASN A 189 35.95 -29.34 -11.31
C ASN A 189 36.21 -27.81 -11.27
N LEU A 190 35.25 -26.99 -11.70
CA LEU A 190 35.42 -25.54 -11.88
C LEU A 190 35.02 -24.70 -10.69
N GLY A 191 33.95 -25.09 -9.96
CA GLY A 191 33.48 -24.42 -8.75
C GLY A 191 33.33 -22.89 -8.90
N GLU A 192 34.00 -22.16 -8.02
CA GLU A 192 33.97 -20.68 -8.02
C GLU A 192 34.61 -20.01 -9.23
N LEU A 193 35.32 -20.78 -10.07
CA LEU A 193 35.86 -20.24 -11.33
C LEU A 193 34.75 -19.96 -12.35
N ILE A 194 33.55 -20.58 -12.22
CA ILE A 194 32.40 -20.29 -13.08
C ILE A 194 31.89 -18.89 -12.77
N LYS A 195 32.08 -17.93 -13.66
CA LYS A 195 31.62 -16.54 -13.55
C LYS A 195 30.52 -16.18 -14.52
N TYR A 196 30.33 -16.96 -15.55
CA TYR A 196 29.31 -16.75 -16.58
C TYR A 196 28.86 -18.09 -17.17
N THR A 197 27.61 -18.15 -17.67
CA THR A 197 27.12 -19.40 -18.28
C THR A 197 26.38 -19.15 -19.58
N HIS A 198 26.56 -20.09 -20.53
CA HIS A 198 25.74 -20.24 -21.71
C HIS A 198 24.82 -21.46 -21.54
N VAL A 199 23.59 -21.32 -22.02
CA VAL A 199 22.61 -22.39 -22.06
C VAL A 199 21.96 -22.48 -23.44
N LYS A 200 21.75 -23.69 -23.87
CA LYS A 200 21.00 -24.05 -25.06
C LYS A 200 20.57 -25.51 -24.95
N ASP A 201 19.44 -25.84 -25.55
CA ASP A 201 18.92 -27.21 -25.55
C ASP A 201 19.07 -27.86 -26.90
N SER A 202 19.19 -29.18 -26.95
CA SER A 202 19.40 -29.92 -28.18
C SER A 202 19.02 -31.39 -28.02
N VAL A 203 18.98 -32.10 -29.16
CA VAL A 203 18.99 -33.57 -29.24
C VAL A 203 20.09 -34.01 -30.21
N MET A 204 20.51 -35.26 -30.08
CA MET A 204 21.40 -35.88 -31.07
C MET A 204 20.57 -36.57 -32.17
N ASP A 205 20.89 -36.30 -33.42
CA ASP A 205 20.39 -37.06 -34.58
C ASP A 205 21.62 -37.71 -35.29
N GLY A 206 21.87 -38.96 -34.90
CA GLY A 206 23.15 -39.58 -35.20
C GLY A 206 24.29 -38.82 -34.52
N ASP A 207 25.29 -38.42 -35.33
CA ASP A 207 26.43 -37.62 -34.85
C ASP A 207 26.19 -36.09 -34.93
N LYS A 208 24.97 -35.68 -35.33
CA LYS A 208 24.64 -34.25 -35.52
C LYS A 208 23.88 -33.71 -34.32
N VAL A 209 24.30 -32.57 -33.81
CA VAL A 209 23.54 -31.79 -32.82
C VAL A 209 22.39 -31.05 -33.52
N VAL A 210 21.18 -31.23 -33.04
CA VAL A 210 19.98 -30.50 -33.49
C VAL A 210 19.46 -29.66 -32.34
N TYR A 211 19.62 -28.34 -32.44
CA TYR A 211 19.17 -27.40 -31.38
C TYR A 211 17.65 -27.37 -31.26
N LYS A 212 17.16 -27.31 -30.06
CA LYS A 212 15.74 -27.28 -29.69
C LYS A 212 15.43 -26.08 -28.81
N MET A 213 14.16 -25.69 -28.75
CA MET A 213 13.70 -24.74 -27.74
C MET A 213 13.94 -25.30 -26.34
N MET A 214 14.18 -24.41 -25.38
CA MET A 214 14.46 -24.82 -24.01
C MET A 214 13.35 -25.74 -23.44
N GLY A 215 13.76 -26.88 -22.90
CA GLY A 215 12.86 -27.91 -22.39
C GLY A 215 12.26 -28.85 -23.45
N SER A 216 12.66 -28.71 -24.74
CA SER A 216 12.21 -29.59 -25.84
C SER A 216 13.32 -30.53 -26.32
N GLY A 217 14.51 -30.43 -25.77
CA GLY A 217 15.64 -31.31 -26.01
C GLY A 217 15.82 -32.36 -24.92
N ASP A 218 17.00 -32.95 -24.88
CA ASP A 218 17.40 -33.95 -23.87
C ASP A 218 18.63 -33.54 -23.05
N MET A 219 18.95 -32.23 -23.05
CA MET A 219 19.96 -31.66 -22.17
C MET A 219 19.48 -31.70 -20.69
N PRO A 220 20.36 -32.03 -19.72
CA PRO A 220 20.02 -32.06 -18.29
C PRO A 220 19.97 -30.66 -17.69
N ILE A 221 19.08 -29.79 -18.24
CA ILE A 221 19.02 -28.39 -17.85
C ILE A 221 18.66 -28.17 -16.38
N LYS A 222 17.79 -29.04 -15.82
CA LYS A 222 17.40 -28.98 -14.39
C LYS A 222 18.58 -29.27 -13.49
N GLU A 223 19.35 -30.29 -13.84
CA GLU A 223 20.56 -30.70 -13.15
C GLU A 223 21.65 -29.61 -13.25
N CYS A 224 21.78 -28.95 -14.42
CA CYS A 224 22.69 -27.80 -14.59
C CYS A 224 22.36 -26.67 -13.62
N PHE A 225 21.07 -26.32 -13.49
CA PHE A 225 20.65 -25.26 -12.55
C PHE A 225 20.79 -25.70 -11.10
N ALA A 226 20.48 -26.94 -10.76
CA ALA A 226 20.72 -27.49 -9.41
C ALA A 226 22.21 -27.46 -9.04
N ALA A 227 23.10 -27.78 -10.00
CA ALA A 227 24.54 -27.70 -9.80
C ALA A 227 25.02 -26.24 -9.57
N LEU A 228 24.47 -25.27 -10.31
CA LEU A 228 24.75 -23.84 -10.08
C LEU A 228 24.24 -23.37 -8.68
N ASP A 229 23.07 -23.82 -8.27
CA ASP A 229 22.53 -23.50 -6.94
C ASP A 229 23.41 -24.06 -5.82
N SER A 230 24.03 -25.25 -6.03
CA SER A 230 24.92 -25.87 -5.04
C SER A 230 26.16 -25.04 -4.71
N ILE A 231 26.61 -24.18 -5.63
CA ILE A 231 27.72 -23.24 -5.46
C ILE A 231 27.25 -21.79 -5.23
N ASN A 232 25.96 -21.59 -4.96
CA ASN A 232 25.34 -20.26 -4.76
C ASN A 232 25.64 -19.25 -5.91
N TYR A 233 25.58 -19.72 -7.16
CA TYR A 233 25.86 -18.92 -8.35
C TYR A 233 24.86 -17.77 -8.50
N GLN A 234 25.35 -16.53 -8.61
CA GLN A 234 24.54 -15.32 -8.75
C GLN A 234 24.74 -14.62 -10.11
N GLY A 235 25.52 -15.20 -11.01
CA GLY A 235 25.83 -14.64 -12.32
C GLY A 235 24.69 -14.78 -13.34
N PHE A 236 25.04 -14.55 -14.59
CA PHE A 236 24.11 -14.63 -15.72
C PHE A 236 23.96 -16.06 -16.26
N VAL A 237 22.71 -16.45 -16.53
CA VAL A 237 22.34 -17.59 -17.39
C VAL A 237 21.91 -17.01 -18.72
N THR A 238 22.71 -17.27 -19.75
CA THR A 238 22.58 -16.61 -21.05
C THR A 238 22.15 -17.60 -22.12
N LEU A 239 21.05 -17.31 -22.81
CA LEU A 239 20.68 -18.07 -24.00
C LEU A 239 21.71 -17.80 -25.11
N GLU A 240 22.48 -18.81 -25.47
CA GLU A 240 23.37 -18.76 -26.63
C GLU A 240 22.70 -19.46 -27.86
N TRP A 241 21.86 -18.76 -28.56
CA TRP A 241 21.18 -19.25 -29.75
C TRP A 241 21.95 -18.84 -30.99
N VAL A 242 22.59 -19.81 -31.65
CA VAL A 242 23.59 -19.58 -32.69
C VAL A 242 23.00 -19.34 -34.10
N TYR A 243 21.85 -18.69 -34.19
CA TYR A 243 21.11 -18.38 -35.42
C TYR A 243 21.95 -17.61 -36.44
N ARG A 244 22.92 -16.80 -36.01
CA ARG A 244 23.85 -16.13 -36.89
C ARG A 244 24.65 -17.11 -37.77
N TRP A 245 24.96 -18.28 -37.23
CA TRP A 245 25.76 -19.30 -37.90
C TRP A 245 24.94 -20.41 -38.56
N SER A 246 23.72 -20.64 -38.11
CA SER A 246 22.82 -21.73 -38.54
C SER A 246 21.44 -21.17 -38.84
N ARG A 247 21.20 -20.73 -40.08
CA ARG A 247 19.98 -20.05 -40.49
C ARG A 247 18.75 -20.96 -40.65
N ASP A 248 18.92 -22.25 -40.49
CA ASP A 248 17.89 -23.27 -40.47
C ASP A 248 17.22 -23.43 -39.09
N MET A 249 17.70 -22.68 -38.09
CA MET A 249 17.12 -22.63 -36.74
C MET A 249 15.90 -21.69 -36.65
N LEU A 250 15.15 -21.79 -35.55
CA LEU A 250 14.03 -20.89 -35.28
C LEU A 250 14.51 -19.45 -35.05
N ASP A 251 13.69 -18.50 -35.46
CA ASP A 251 13.94 -17.06 -35.28
C ASP A 251 13.94 -16.58 -33.82
N ALA A 252 14.68 -15.50 -33.58
CA ALA A 252 14.78 -14.90 -32.23
C ALA A 252 13.43 -14.48 -31.64
N ASN A 253 12.48 -14.02 -32.47
CA ASN A 253 11.14 -13.67 -32.03
C ASN A 253 10.36 -14.86 -31.40
N ILE A 254 10.82 -16.09 -31.64
CA ILE A 254 10.22 -17.30 -31.06
C ILE A 254 11.04 -17.78 -29.88
N VAL A 255 12.36 -17.91 -30.03
CA VAL A 255 13.19 -18.59 -29.05
C VAL A 255 13.52 -17.71 -27.82
N VAL A 256 13.69 -16.40 -28.00
CA VAL A 256 14.01 -15.50 -26.88
C VAL A 256 12.82 -15.35 -25.93
N PRO A 257 11.57 -15.09 -26.39
CA PRO A 257 10.40 -15.12 -25.52
C PRO A 257 10.16 -16.48 -24.84
N GLN A 258 10.36 -17.57 -25.58
CA GLN A 258 10.22 -18.92 -25.02
C GLN A 258 11.25 -19.19 -23.92
N PHE A 259 12.51 -18.77 -24.11
CA PHE A 259 13.53 -18.87 -23.06
C PHE A 259 13.17 -18.02 -21.84
N ALA A 260 12.70 -16.79 -22.02
CA ALA A 260 12.23 -15.96 -20.91
C ALA A 260 11.12 -16.66 -20.10
N SER A 261 10.13 -17.21 -20.81
CA SER A 261 9.04 -17.99 -20.18
C SER A 261 9.54 -19.25 -19.47
N TYR A 262 10.49 -19.96 -20.08
CA TYR A 262 11.12 -21.15 -19.48
C TYR A 262 11.86 -20.81 -18.19
N MET A 263 12.62 -19.71 -18.19
CA MET A 263 13.38 -19.23 -17.04
C MET A 263 12.52 -18.72 -15.89
N GLU A 264 11.25 -18.36 -16.11
CA GLU A 264 10.32 -18.01 -15.00
C GLU A 264 10.18 -19.15 -13.99
N ALA A 265 10.27 -20.42 -14.43
CA ALA A 265 10.22 -21.58 -13.53
C ALA A 265 11.49 -21.74 -12.66
N TYR A 266 12.60 -21.12 -13.08
CA TYR A 266 13.92 -21.15 -12.43
C TYR A 266 14.37 -19.81 -11.87
N LYS A 267 13.67 -18.74 -12.21
CA LYS A 267 13.80 -17.55 -11.38
C LYS A 267 13.63 -18.04 -9.95
N PRO A 268 14.54 -17.65 -9.00
CA PRO A 268 14.26 -17.98 -7.62
C PRO A 268 12.81 -17.54 -7.47
N LYS A 269 11.92 -18.49 -7.17
CA LYS A 269 10.62 -18.13 -6.61
C LYS A 269 11.07 -17.24 -5.49
N GLN A 270 10.93 -15.92 -5.65
CA GLN A 270 11.09 -15.01 -4.53
C GLN A 270 10.40 -15.77 -3.44
N LYS A 271 11.13 -16.18 -2.38
CA LYS A 271 10.51 -16.76 -1.18
C LYS A 271 9.36 -15.83 -0.99
N THR A 272 8.15 -16.29 -1.30
CA THR A 272 7.05 -15.39 -1.55
C THR A 272 6.88 -14.66 -0.24
N GLU A 273 7.40 -13.42 -0.13
CA GLU A 273 7.13 -12.53 0.99
C GLU A 273 5.61 -12.36 1.12
N LEU A 274 4.89 -12.84 0.09
CA LEU A 274 3.45 -12.86 0.01
C LEU A 274 2.88 -13.95 0.91
N GLN A 275 2.05 -13.51 1.83
CA GLN A 275 1.18 -14.35 2.62
C GLN A 275 -0.08 -14.68 1.80
N ILE A 276 -0.75 -15.78 2.12
CA ILE A 276 -2.03 -16.15 1.53
C ILE A 276 -3.13 -15.96 2.57
N ASP A 277 -4.31 -15.50 2.16
CA ASP A 277 -5.46 -15.38 3.06
C ASP A 277 -5.93 -16.75 3.56
N ASN A 278 -6.73 -16.78 4.64
CA ASN A 278 -7.19 -18.03 5.26
C ASN A 278 -8.05 -18.89 4.33
N ARG A 279 -8.56 -18.33 3.25
CA ARG A 279 -9.38 -19.00 2.24
C ARG A 279 -8.56 -19.57 1.08
N GLY A 280 -7.28 -19.19 0.98
CA GLY A 280 -6.41 -19.55 -0.13
C GLY A 280 -6.76 -18.87 -1.46
N THR A 281 -7.41 -17.70 -1.42
CA THR A 281 -7.94 -17.01 -2.61
C THR A 281 -7.11 -15.82 -3.07
N GLY A 282 -6.40 -15.15 -2.18
CA GLY A 282 -5.61 -13.97 -2.50
C GLY A 282 -4.36 -13.84 -1.65
N TYR A 283 -3.50 -12.90 -2.04
CA TYR A 283 -2.20 -12.70 -1.42
C TYR A 283 -2.13 -11.31 -0.78
N TYR A 284 -1.27 -11.17 0.23
CA TYR A 284 -0.93 -9.91 0.88
C TYR A 284 0.55 -9.90 1.32
N PRO A 285 1.21 -8.70 1.46
CA PRO A 285 2.67 -8.67 1.51
C PRO A 285 3.28 -8.90 2.89
N TRP A 286 2.61 -8.59 3.98
CA TRP A 286 3.20 -8.63 5.32
C TRP A 286 2.58 -9.71 6.19
N PRO A 287 3.38 -10.51 6.92
CA PRO A 287 2.85 -11.51 7.85
C PRO A 287 1.88 -10.89 8.86
N LYS A 288 0.83 -11.62 9.24
CA LYS A 288 -0.05 -11.21 10.35
C LYS A 288 0.76 -11.06 11.63
N GLU A 289 0.28 -10.25 12.56
CA GLU A 289 0.94 -9.99 13.83
C GLU A 289 2.38 -9.48 13.70
N THR A 290 2.63 -8.66 12.68
CA THR A 290 3.88 -7.88 12.51
C THR A 290 3.56 -6.43 12.26
N LEU A 291 4.50 -5.53 12.58
CA LEU A 291 4.39 -4.10 12.27
C LEU A 291 5.18 -3.76 11.01
N ILE A 292 4.67 -2.83 10.23
CA ILE A 292 5.32 -2.28 9.04
C ILE A 292 6.21 -1.12 9.46
N ASP A 293 7.50 -1.21 9.15
CA ASP A 293 8.51 -0.21 9.49
C ASP A 293 8.80 0.71 8.29
N LEU A 294 7.75 1.18 7.63
CA LEU A 294 7.81 1.97 6.40
C LEU A 294 6.90 3.20 6.48
N THR A 295 7.21 4.20 5.67
CA THR A 295 6.32 5.35 5.42
C THR A 295 5.22 4.98 4.43
N PHE A 296 4.17 5.83 4.29
CA PHE A 296 3.13 5.63 3.28
C PHE A 296 3.68 5.48 1.86
N PRO A 297 4.57 6.37 1.37
CA PRO A 297 5.18 6.23 0.05
C PRO A 297 5.92 4.90 -0.15
N ASP A 298 6.66 4.45 0.89
CA ASP A 298 7.40 3.19 0.82
C ASP A 298 6.47 1.97 0.77
N VAL A 299 5.34 2.03 1.50
CA VAL A 299 4.28 1.01 1.42
C VAL A 299 3.71 0.94 0.01
N LEU A 300 3.38 2.08 -0.61
CA LEU A 300 2.86 2.13 -1.97
C LEU A 300 3.87 1.57 -2.97
N ASP A 301 5.16 1.94 -2.86
CA ASP A 301 6.22 1.42 -3.72
C ASP A 301 6.35 -0.10 -3.59
N LYS A 302 6.27 -0.64 -2.36
CA LYS A 302 6.30 -2.10 -2.13
C LYS A 302 5.09 -2.82 -2.73
N ILE A 303 3.90 -2.24 -2.63
CA ILE A 303 2.69 -2.78 -3.27
C ILE A 303 2.81 -2.75 -4.80
N CYS A 304 3.33 -1.66 -5.38
CA CYS A 304 3.58 -1.58 -6.83
C CYS A 304 4.58 -2.64 -7.31
N GLU A 305 5.61 -2.93 -6.51
CA GLU A 305 6.60 -3.97 -6.80
C GLU A 305 5.98 -5.37 -6.80
N LEU A 306 5.21 -5.70 -5.76
CA LEU A 306 4.67 -7.04 -5.53
C LEU A 306 3.38 -7.32 -6.33
N PHE A 307 2.60 -6.29 -6.64
CA PHE A 307 1.30 -6.38 -7.31
C PHE A 307 1.20 -5.43 -8.52
N PRO A 308 2.10 -5.53 -9.52
CA PRO A 308 2.21 -4.54 -10.60
C PRO A 308 0.98 -4.45 -11.50
N ASN A 309 0.15 -5.49 -11.54
CA ASN A 309 -1.04 -5.55 -12.39
C ASN A 309 -2.35 -5.40 -11.59
N GLN A 310 -2.26 -5.26 -10.26
CA GLN A 310 -3.44 -5.11 -9.41
C GLN A 310 -4.02 -3.71 -9.54
N TYR A 311 -5.33 -3.60 -9.65
CA TYR A 311 -6.01 -2.32 -9.59
C TYR A 311 -5.95 -1.74 -8.17
N ALA A 312 -5.55 -0.49 -8.07
CA ALA A 312 -5.69 0.31 -6.85
C ALA A 312 -7.10 0.90 -6.77
N PHE A 313 -7.58 1.48 -7.90
CA PHE A 313 -8.87 2.14 -7.97
C PHE A 313 -9.69 1.72 -9.19
N ARG A 314 -10.99 1.52 -8.94
CA ARG A 314 -12.03 1.38 -9.96
C ARG A 314 -13.27 2.15 -9.51
N TYR A 315 -13.41 3.37 -9.98
CA TYR A 315 -14.62 4.16 -9.73
C TYR A 315 -15.75 3.69 -10.61
N THR A 316 -16.96 3.54 -10.05
CA THR A 316 -18.16 3.21 -10.80
C THR A 316 -18.81 4.42 -11.45
N GLU A 317 -18.62 5.60 -10.84
CA GLU A 317 -19.30 6.84 -11.21
C GLU A 317 -18.43 7.81 -12.02
N LEU A 318 -17.12 7.63 -11.96
CA LEU A 318 -16.12 8.52 -12.58
C LEU A 318 -15.21 7.70 -13.49
N ASP A 319 -14.69 8.34 -14.53
CA ASP A 319 -13.67 7.75 -15.40
C ASP A 319 -12.29 7.82 -14.72
N TYR A 320 -12.15 7.04 -13.64
CA TYR A 320 -10.89 6.90 -12.92
C TYR A 320 -10.66 5.44 -12.53
N THR A 321 -9.86 4.76 -13.36
CA THR A 321 -9.39 3.40 -13.13
C THR A 321 -7.86 3.41 -13.17
N ARG A 322 -7.21 2.89 -12.13
CA ARG A 322 -5.74 2.87 -12.00
C ARG A 322 -5.28 1.56 -11.39
N THR A 323 -4.24 0.97 -11.96
CA THR A 323 -3.40 0.00 -11.26
C THR A 323 -2.59 0.70 -10.17
N TYR A 324 -1.99 -0.07 -9.23
CA TYR A 324 -1.12 0.51 -8.20
C TYR A 324 0.05 1.31 -8.79
N PRO A 325 0.79 0.83 -9.82
CA PRO A 325 1.83 1.65 -10.47
C PRO A 325 1.30 2.92 -11.13
N GLU A 326 0.17 2.88 -11.84
CA GLU A 326 -0.43 4.07 -12.45
C GLU A 326 -0.87 5.08 -11.40
N PHE A 327 -1.45 4.62 -10.28
CA PHE A 327 -1.80 5.48 -9.16
C PHE A 327 -0.57 6.13 -8.54
N ARG A 328 0.52 5.37 -8.34
CA ARG A 328 1.80 5.93 -7.86
C ARG A 328 2.33 7.01 -8.80
N ASP A 329 2.24 6.81 -10.11
CA ASP A 329 2.70 7.78 -11.11
C ASP A 329 1.86 9.08 -11.06
N ASP A 330 0.52 8.97 -10.86
CA ASP A 330 -0.36 10.12 -10.62
C ASP A 330 0.03 10.86 -9.32
N VAL A 331 0.34 10.12 -8.24
CA VAL A 331 0.83 10.68 -6.96
C VAL A 331 2.15 11.43 -7.15
N ASP A 332 3.10 10.86 -7.90
CA ASP A 332 4.40 11.47 -8.18
C ASP A 332 4.27 12.78 -8.95
N ASN A 333 3.37 12.81 -9.92
CA ASN A 333 3.08 14.03 -10.68
C ASN A 333 2.49 15.12 -9.78
N LEU A 334 1.53 14.77 -8.92
CA LEU A 334 0.96 15.74 -7.99
C LEU A 334 1.97 16.22 -6.94
N ALA A 335 2.83 15.33 -6.44
CA ALA A 335 3.91 15.69 -5.53
C ALA A 335 4.88 16.71 -6.16
N ARG A 336 5.23 16.52 -7.44
CA ARG A 336 6.03 17.49 -8.22
C ARG A 336 5.33 18.84 -8.37
N ALA A 337 4.01 18.84 -8.60
CA ALA A 337 3.21 20.07 -8.68
C ALA A 337 3.20 20.82 -7.34
N PHE A 338 3.04 20.11 -6.21
CA PHE A 338 3.15 20.74 -4.89
C PHE A 338 4.53 21.37 -4.64
N LEU A 339 5.60 20.71 -5.06
CA LEU A 339 6.96 21.29 -4.98
C LEU A 339 7.09 22.53 -5.89
N ALA A 340 6.50 22.52 -7.10
CA ALA A 340 6.48 23.67 -7.99
C ALA A 340 5.74 24.88 -7.39
N MET A 341 4.72 24.62 -6.56
CA MET A 341 4.00 25.64 -5.80
C MET A 341 4.75 26.13 -4.55
N GLY A 342 5.90 25.56 -4.24
CA GLY A 342 6.74 25.91 -3.09
C GLY A 342 6.41 25.19 -1.79
N CYS A 343 5.58 24.14 -1.81
CA CYS A 343 5.36 23.28 -0.63
C CYS A 343 6.64 22.60 -0.20
N LYS A 344 6.85 22.46 1.12
CA LYS A 344 8.04 21.90 1.74
C LYS A 344 7.66 20.86 2.79
N LYS A 345 8.59 19.99 3.13
CA LYS A 345 8.43 19.07 4.26
C LYS A 345 8.01 19.84 5.52
N GLY A 346 6.96 19.37 6.18
CA GLY A 346 6.36 19.96 7.37
C GLY A 346 5.26 20.99 7.08
N ASP A 347 5.04 21.39 5.84
CA ASP A 347 3.91 22.25 5.47
C ASP A 347 2.58 21.48 5.58
N HIS A 348 1.49 22.22 5.83
CA HIS A 348 0.18 21.63 5.97
C HIS A 348 -0.69 21.89 4.74
N ILE A 349 -1.20 20.83 4.14
CA ILE A 349 -2.09 20.85 2.97
C ILE A 349 -3.47 20.37 3.42
N ALA A 350 -4.49 21.22 3.30
CA ALA A 350 -5.87 20.84 3.60
C ALA A 350 -6.60 20.33 2.36
N ILE A 351 -7.48 19.34 2.55
CA ILE A 351 -8.39 18.83 1.51
C ILE A 351 -9.85 18.94 1.96
N TRP A 352 -10.64 19.71 1.20
CA TRP A 352 -12.07 19.94 1.43
C TRP A 352 -12.87 19.40 0.27
N ALA A 353 -13.08 18.10 0.28
CA ALA A 353 -13.72 17.37 -0.80
C ALA A 353 -14.42 16.10 -0.29
N THR A 354 -15.34 15.55 -1.09
CA THR A 354 -15.91 14.21 -0.91
C THR A 354 -14.91 13.14 -1.38
N ASN A 355 -15.35 11.87 -1.51
CA ASN A 355 -14.47 10.75 -1.88
C ASN A 355 -14.11 10.75 -3.39
N VAL A 356 -13.68 11.89 -3.92
CA VAL A 356 -13.23 12.05 -5.32
C VAL A 356 -11.75 11.66 -5.47
N PRO A 357 -11.25 11.34 -6.69
CA PRO A 357 -9.85 10.98 -6.91
C PRO A 357 -8.85 12.01 -6.37
N GLN A 358 -9.18 13.30 -6.45
CA GLN A 358 -8.37 14.40 -5.94
C GLN A 358 -8.07 14.27 -4.44
N TRP A 359 -9.01 13.71 -3.67
CA TRP A 359 -8.82 13.49 -2.24
C TRP A 359 -7.67 12.49 -1.99
N TYR A 360 -7.72 11.35 -2.68
CA TYR A 360 -6.71 10.30 -2.53
C TYR A 360 -5.34 10.78 -3.01
N LEU A 361 -5.30 11.39 -4.18
CA LEU A 361 -4.07 11.92 -4.77
C LEU A 361 -3.41 12.97 -3.86
N THR A 362 -4.22 13.89 -3.29
CA THR A 362 -3.72 14.92 -2.37
C THR A 362 -3.10 14.31 -1.12
N PHE A 363 -3.76 13.30 -0.51
CA PHE A 363 -3.22 12.60 0.66
C PHE A 363 -1.86 11.96 0.37
N TRP A 364 -1.79 11.16 -0.69
CA TRP A 364 -0.58 10.41 -1.02
C TRP A 364 0.56 11.29 -1.49
N ALA A 365 0.27 12.33 -2.27
CA ALA A 365 1.28 13.30 -2.72
C ALA A 365 1.83 14.14 -1.57
N ALA A 366 0.97 14.62 -0.65
CA ALA A 366 1.38 15.35 0.54
C ALA A 366 2.30 14.49 1.41
N THR A 367 1.91 13.26 1.72
CA THR A 367 2.71 12.33 2.54
C THR A 367 4.05 12.01 1.88
N LYS A 368 4.12 11.96 0.54
CA LYS A 368 5.34 11.65 -0.21
C LYS A 368 6.43 12.71 -0.09
N ILE A 369 6.04 13.97 0.02
CA ILE A 369 6.96 15.10 0.22
C ILE A 369 7.08 15.54 1.68
N GLY A 370 6.53 14.73 2.62
CA GLY A 370 6.60 15.00 4.05
C GLY A 370 5.74 16.17 4.52
N CYS A 371 4.74 16.57 3.75
CA CYS A 371 3.69 17.49 4.20
C CYS A 371 2.67 16.75 5.06
N VAL A 372 1.96 17.50 5.90
CA VAL A 372 0.88 16.99 6.74
C VAL A 372 -0.45 17.25 6.03
N LEU A 373 -1.21 16.19 5.74
CA LEU A 373 -2.56 16.35 5.24
C LEU A 373 -3.52 16.71 6.37
N VAL A 374 -4.25 17.80 6.21
CA VAL A 374 -5.31 18.25 7.09
C VAL A 374 -6.66 17.90 6.46
N THR A 375 -7.43 17.04 7.12
CA THR A 375 -8.74 16.63 6.59
C THR A 375 -9.82 17.58 7.03
N VAL A 376 -10.67 18.00 6.08
CA VAL A 376 -11.76 18.96 6.33
C VAL A 376 -13.11 18.25 6.22
N ASN A 377 -13.93 18.40 7.24
CA ASN A 377 -15.30 17.87 7.23
C ASN A 377 -16.13 18.60 6.15
N THR A 378 -16.77 17.83 5.28
CA THR A 378 -17.56 18.34 4.14
C THR A 378 -18.79 19.17 4.54
N ALA A 379 -19.23 19.08 5.80
CA ALA A 379 -20.36 19.85 6.33
C ALA A 379 -19.95 21.17 7.00
N TYR A 380 -18.66 21.49 7.10
CA TYR A 380 -18.20 22.72 7.74
C TYR A 380 -18.70 23.95 7.00
N LYS A 381 -19.15 24.93 7.78
CA LYS A 381 -19.55 26.27 7.34
C LYS A 381 -18.42 27.26 7.64
N ILE A 382 -18.67 28.52 7.38
CA ILE A 382 -17.68 29.59 7.37
C ILE A 382 -16.84 29.67 8.68
N HIS A 383 -17.45 29.59 9.84
CA HIS A 383 -16.74 29.72 11.12
C HIS A 383 -15.84 28.50 11.40
N GLU A 384 -16.31 27.31 11.06
CA GLU A 384 -15.60 26.07 11.32
C GLU A 384 -14.40 25.92 10.40
N ILE A 385 -14.56 26.22 9.09
CA ILE A 385 -13.46 26.14 8.13
C ILE A 385 -12.41 27.22 8.37
N GLU A 386 -12.81 28.47 8.69
CA GLU A 386 -11.87 29.52 9.06
C GLU A 386 -11.04 29.12 10.29
N TYR A 387 -11.70 28.64 11.33
CA TYR A 387 -11.02 28.15 12.53
C TYR A 387 -10.01 27.05 12.20
N LEU A 388 -10.45 26.01 11.44
CA LEU A 388 -9.60 24.88 11.08
C LEU A 388 -8.37 25.33 10.29
N LEU A 389 -8.54 26.10 9.22
CA LEU A 389 -7.43 26.54 8.37
C LEU A 389 -6.43 27.43 9.12
N ARG A 390 -6.91 28.26 10.05
CA ARG A 390 -6.07 29.10 10.90
C ARG A 390 -5.34 28.30 11.97
N GLN A 391 -6.05 27.43 12.69
CA GLN A 391 -5.49 26.65 13.79
C GLN A 391 -4.47 25.63 13.30
N SER A 392 -4.71 25.02 12.13
CA SER A 392 -3.82 24.07 11.50
C SER A 392 -2.62 24.68 10.75
N ASP A 393 -2.47 26.00 10.67
CA ASP A 393 -1.46 26.67 9.83
C ASP A 393 -1.45 26.15 8.37
N THR A 394 -2.63 25.89 7.82
CA THR A 394 -2.74 25.41 6.44
C THR A 394 -2.20 26.43 5.46
N CYS A 395 -1.20 26.02 4.66
CA CYS A 395 -0.60 26.89 3.63
C CYS A 395 -1.18 26.63 2.23
N THR A 396 -1.75 25.46 2.01
CA THR A 396 -2.36 25.03 0.74
C THR A 396 -3.71 24.39 0.99
N LEU A 397 -4.75 24.85 0.29
CA LEU A 397 -6.11 24.28 0.34
C LEU A 397 -6.47 23.70 -1.03
N VAL A 398 -6.81 22.40 -1.06
CA VAL A 398 -7.42 21.74 -2.23
C VAL A 398 -8.91 21.57 -1.96
N MET A 399 -9.78 21.96 -2.90
CA MET A 399 -11.21 21.91 -2.68
C MET A 399 -12.03 21.65 -3.94
N ILE A 400 -13.17 20.97 -3.79
CA ILE A 400 -14.25 20.94 -4.78
C ILE A 400 -15.11 22.19 -4.64
N ASP A 401 -15.97 22.45 -5.59
CA ASP A 401 -16.75 23.71 -5.62
C ASP A 401 -17.84 23.75 -4.55
N LYS A 402 -18.54 22.63 -4.33
CA LYS A 402 -19.68 22.54 -3.42
C LYS A 402 -20.02 21.10 -3.02
N TYR A 403 -20.72 20.94 -1.91
CA TYR A 403 -21.35 19.69 -1.53
C TYR A 403 -22.67 19.93 -0.80
N LYS A 404 -23.80 19.37 -1.29
CA LYS A 404 -25.17 19.57 -0.79
C LYS A 404 -25.50 21.09 -0.75
N ASP A 405 -25.88 21.57 0.44
CA ASP A 405 -26.22 22.98 0.71
C ASP A 405 -25.01 23.87 1.02
N CYS A 406 -23.79 23.33 0.93
CA CYS A 406 -22.56 24.03 1.26
C CYS A 406 -21.80 24.43 -0.02
N ASP A 407 -21.80 25.72 -0.34
CA ASP A 407 -21.04 26.31 -1.43
C ASP A 407 -19.66 26.73 -0.94
N TYR A 408 -18.64 25.89 -1.23
CA TYR A 408 -17.28 26.10 -0.75
C TYR A 408 -16.61 27.30 -1.43
N LEU A 409 -16.92 27.54 -2.71
CA LEU A 409 -16.41 28.71 -3.44
C LEU A 409 -16.92 30.01 -2.81
N GLN A 410 -18.21 30.06 -2.47
CA GLN A 410 -18.77 31.22 -1.79
C GLN A 410 -18.09 31.44 -0.44
N ILE A 411 -17.94 30.38 0.36
CA ILE A 411 -17.34 30.43 1.70
C ILE A 411 -15.90 30.91 1.64
N ILE A 412 -15.06 30.33 0.76
CA ILE A 412 -13.64 30.73 0.70
C ILE A 412 -13.46 32.14 0.20
N ASN A 413 -14.29 32.60 -0.75
CA ASN A 413 -14.26 34.01 -1.22
C ASN A 413 -14.71 34.98 -0.13
N GLU A 414 -15.63 34.59 0.76
CA GLU A 414 -16.02 35.43 1.90
C GLU A 414 -14.92 35.50 2.97
N ILE A 415 -14.20 34.41 3.21
CA ILE A 415 -13.07 34.38 4.16
C ILE A 415 -11.85 35.09 3.58
N CYS A 416 -11.59 34.95 2.29
CA CYS A 416 -10.43 35.47 1.57
C CYS A 416 -10.86 36.27 0.35
N PRO A 417 -11.48 37.45 0.53
CA PRO A 417 -11.89 38.30 -0.59
C PRO A 417 -10.70 38.75 -1.46
N GLU A 418 -9.48 38.70 -0.93
CA GLU A 418 -8.24 39.01 -1.62
C GLU A 418 -7.95 38.04 -2.79
N LEU A 419 -8.56 36.85 -2.83
CA LEU A 419 -8.45 35.93 -3.96
C LEU A 419 -8.85 36.59 -5.30
N ALA A 420 -9.87 37.41 -5.29
CA ALA A 420 -10.38 38.07 -6.51
C ALA A 420 -9.32 38.91 -7.27
N THR A 421 -8.28 39.37 -6.56
CA THR A 421 -7.22 40.24 -7.10
C THR A 421 -5.81 39.64 -6.98
N SER A 422 -5.67 38.50 -6.33
CA SER A 422 -4.38 37.84 -6.16
C SER A 422 -3.99 37.02 -7.40
N GLU A 423 -2.70 36.90 -7.62
CA GLU A 423 -2.19 35.86 -8.53
C GLU A 423 -2.13 34.49 -7.79
N PRO A 424 -2.34 33.36 -8.47
CA PRO A 424 -2.17 32.05 -7.86
C PRO A 424 -0.81 31.89 -7.19
N GLY A 425 -0.81 31.40 -5.94
CA GLY A 425 0.43 31.22 -5.13
C GLY A 425 0.91 32.48 -4.41
N LYS A 426 0.24 33.63 -4.59
CA LYS A 426 0.62 34.90 -3.95
C LYS A 426 -0.50 35.46 -3.08
N LEU A 427 -1.36 34.63 -2.53
CA LEU A 427 -2.43 35.04 -1.64
C LEU A 427 -1.87 35.64 -0.34
N GLU A 428 -2.36 36.81 0.03
CA GLU A 428 -2.09 37.52 1.29
C GLU A 428 -3.43 37.82 1.98
N ALA A 429 -4.06 36.78 2.51
CA ALA A 429 -5.36 36.88 3.16
C ALA A 429 -5.25 37.38 4.60
N ALA A 430 -5.96 38.46 4.93
CA ALA A 430 -5.95 39.04 6.27
C ALA A 430 -6.48 38.09 7.34
N ARG A 431 -7.52 37.28 7.00
CA ARG A 431 -8.11 36.29 7.92
C ARG A 431 -7.32 34.98 8.00
N LEU A 432 -6.59 34.61 6.93
CA LEU A 432 -5.80 33.36 6.83
C LEU A 432 -4.37 33.64 6.38
N PRO A 433 -3.53 34.26 7.22
CA PRO A 433 -2.21 34.79 6.81
C PRO A 433 -1.20 33.72 6.38
N VAL A 434 -1.42 32.46 6.74
CA VAL A 434 -0.55 31.33 6.35
C VAL A 434 -0.96 30.74 5.01
N LEU A 435 -2.24 30.85 4.62
CA LEU A 435 -2.76 30.29 3.37
C LEU A 435 -2.18 31.04 2.16
N LYS A 436 -1.46 30.32 1.30
CA LYS A 436 -0.81 30.85 0.08
C LYS A 436 -1.43 30.32 -1.20
N ASN A 437 -1.79 29.04 -1.19
CA ASN A 437 -2.28 28.32 -2.36
C ASN A 437 -3.71 27.86 -2.13
N VAL A 438 -4.59 28.17 -3.07
CA VAL A 438 -5.93 27.58 -3.17
C VAL A 438 -6.01 26.86 -4.51
N ILE A 439 -6.41 25.61 -4.52
CA ILE A 439 -6.54 24.74 -5.69
C ILE A 439 -8.00 24.36 -5.83
N THR A 440 -8.66 24.75 -6.91
CA THR A 440 -10.03 24.34 -7.22
C THR A 440 -10.04 23.14 -8.17
N CYS A 441 -10.91 22.16 -7.89
CA CYS A 441 -10.96 20.93 -8.65
C CYS A 441 -11.88 20.99 -9.88
N GLU A 442 -12.90 21.84 -9.89
CA GLU A 442 -13.97 21.85 -10.89
C GLU A 442 -14.02 23.19 -11.65
N SER A 443 -14.21 24.30 -10.96
CA SER A 443 -14.30 25.63 -11.59
C SER A 443 -12.99 26.39 -11.55
N ARG A 444 -12.67 27.13 -12.61
CA ARG A 444 -11.57 28.09 -12.64
C ARG A 444 -11.95 29.38 -11.95
N VAL A 445 -11.28 29.72 -10.87
CA VAL A 445 -11.55 30.86 -10.01
C VAL A 445 -10.34 31.80 -10.00
N PRO A 446 -10.52 33.14 -10.08
CA PRO A 446 -9.42 34.10 -9.94
C PRO A 446 -8.61 33.87 -8.65
N GLY A 447 -7.30 34.03 -8.73
CA GLY A 447 -6.39 33.83 -7.58
C GLY A 447 -6.14 32.39 -7.17
N CYS A 448 -6.83 31.43 -7.76
CA CYS A 448 -6.68 29.99 -7.48
C CYS A 448 -5.91 29.27 -8.59
N PHE A 449 -5.15 28.25 -8.23
CA PHE A 449 -4.72 27.22 -9.17
C PHE A 449 -5.93 26.36 -9.56
N HIS A 450 -5.90 25.80 -10.76
CA HIS A 450 -6.89 24.82 -11.17
C HIS A 450 -6.25 23.41 -11.28
N TRP A 451 -7.01 22.40 -10.90
CA TRP A 451 -6.51 21.00 -10.87
C TRP A 451 -5.89 20.56 -12.19
N ASP A 452 -6.53 20.90 -13.33
CA ASP A 452 -6.06 20.51 -14.66
C ASP A 452 -4.74 21.19 -15.08
N ASP A 453 -4.30 22.24 -14.39
CA ASP A 453 -3.05 22.92 -14.68
C ASP A 453 -1.85 22.28 -13.93
N LEU A 454 -2.12 21.45 -12.91
CA LEU A 454 -1.09 20.85 -12.07
C LEU A 454 -0.12 19.91 -12.83
N PRO A 455 -0.56 19.12 -13.83
CA PRO A 455 0.37 18.32 -14.63
C PRO A 455 1.43 19.16 -15.36
N ALA A 456 1.05 20.30 -15.92
CA ALA A 456 2.01 21.19 -16.57
C ALA A 456 3.01 21.82 -15.56
N MET A 457 2.54 22.12 -14.35
CA MET A 457 3.41 22.60 -13.27
C MET A 457 4.40 21.50 -12.83
N ALA A 458 3.94 20.26 -12.75
CA ALA A 458 4.77 19.11 -12.39
C ALA A 458 5.97 18.96 -13.35
N GLU A 459 5.81 19.26 -14.65
CA GLU A 459 6.89 19.17 -15.63
C GLU A 459 8.07 20.12 -15.33
N THR A 460 7.85 21.19 -14.57
CA THR A 460 8.89 22.15 -14.18
C THR A 460 9.83 21.61 -13.08
N VAL A 461 9.46 20.53 -12.37
CA VAL A 461 10.23 19.93 -11.28
C VAL A 461 10.67 18.52 -11.68
N HIS A 462 11.95 18.23 -11.62
CA HIS A 462 12.44 16.89 -11.94
C HIS A 462 12.06 15.90 -10.83
N TYR A 463 11.73 14.66 -11.21
CA TYR A 463 11.33 13.59 -10.27
C TYR A 463 12.36 13.36 -9.15
N SER A 464 13.66 13.53 -9.42
CA SER A 464 14.70 13.40 -8.40
C SER A 464 14.55 14.33 -7.20
N GLU A 465 13.86 15.47 -7.35
CA GLU A 465 13.62 16.40 -6.23
C GLU A 465 12.61 15.80 -5.25
N VAL A 466 11.55 15.13 -5.76
CA VAL A 466 10.61 14.37 -4.92
C VAL A 466 11.36 13.28 -4.17
N GLU A 467 12.22 12.51 -4.86
CA GLU A 467 12.98 11.43 -4.25
C GLU A 467 13.99 11.92 -3.17
N LYS A 468 14.61 13.08 -3.37
CA LYS A 468 15.47 13.68 -2.35
C LYS A 468 14.71 13.98 -1.07
N ILE A 469 13.50 14.55 -1.19
CA ILE A 469 12.68 14.89 -0.02
C ILE A 469 12.12 13.62 0.60
N ARG A 470 11.57 12.68 -0.20
CA ARG A 470 11.03 11.40 0.28
C ARG A 470 12.03 10.67 1.21
N ARG A 471 13.32 10.65 0.84
CA ARG A 471 14.36 10.01 1.67
C ARG A 471 14.60 10.68 3.02
N THR A 472 14.09 11.88 3.23
CA THR A 472 14.17 12.60 4.52
C THR A 472 12.93 12.40 5.38
N VAL A 473 11.87 11.78 4.83
CA VAL A 473 10.63 11.52 5.57
C VAL A 473 10.84 10.33 6.48
N ASP A 474 10.57 10.52 7.77
CA ASP A 474 10.64 9.46 8.77
C ASP A 474 9.24 8.91 9.06
N LYS A 475 9.14 7.60 9.38
CA LYS A 475 7.88 6.96 9.73
C LYS A 475 7.18 7.58 10.95
N HIS A 476 7.92 8.26 11.83
CA HIS A 476 7.40 8.99 12.99
C HIS A 476 7.09 10.47 12.70
N ASP A 477 7.30 10.94 11.46
CA ASP A 477 6.81 12.24 11.04
C ASP A 477 5.28 12.22 11.02
N VAL A 478 4.65 13.35 11.38
CA VAL A 478 3.20 13.53 11.28
C VAL A 478 2.83 13.60 9.79
N CYS A 479 1.93 12.73 9.37
CA CYS A 479 1.46 12.69 7.98
C CYS A 479 0.01 13.15 7.81
N ASN A 480 -0.76 13.13 8.92
CA ASN A 480 -2.17 13.48 8.89
C ASN A 480 -2.59 14.20 10.16
N MET A 481 -3.48 15.17 10.00
CA MET A 481 -4.14 15.88 11.09
C MET A 481 -5.65 15.80 10.88
N GLN A 482 -6.34 15.17 11.82
CA GLN A 482 -7.80 15.05 11.80
C GLN A 482 -8.42 15.86 12.92
N TYR A 483 -9.50 16.57 12.62
CA TYR A 483 -10.18 17.40 13.57
C TYR A 483 -11.36 16.67 14.23
N THR A 484 -11.31 16.53 15.54
CA THR A 484 -12.38 15.93 16.34
C THR A 484 -13.15 17.01 17.08
N SER A 485 -14.47 16.82 17.22
CA SER A 485 -15.31 17.70 18.05
C SER A 485 -14.90 17.54 19.51
N GLY A 486 -14.20 18.53 20.04
CA GLY A 486 -13.84 18.58 21.45
C GLY A 486 -15.04 18.85 22.35
N THR A 487 -14.91 18.47 23.62
CA THR A 487 -15.91 18.79 24.66
C THR A 487 -15.90 20.25 25.09
N THR A 488 -14.88 21.00 24.65
CA THR A 488 -14.65 22.42 24.95
C THR A 488 -15.22 23.38 23.89
N GLY A 489 -15.94 22.88 22.90
CA GLY A 489 -16.61 23.66 21.86
C GLY A 489 -15.81 23.86 20.57
N PHE A 490 -14.48 23.81 20.60
CA PHE A 490 -13.65 23.93 19.40
C PHE A 490 -13.00 22.58 19.01
N PRO A 491 -12.98 22.23 17.69
CA PRO A 491 -12.33 21.02 17.23
C PRO A 491 -10.83 21.01 17.53
N LYS A 492 -10.30 19.84 17.90
CA LYS A 492 -8.88 19.62 18.17
C LYS A 492 -8.21 18.87 17.01
N GLY A 493 -7.05 19.34 16.57
CA GLY A 493 -6.25 18.70 15.52
C GLY A 493 -5.43 17.54 16.06
N VAL A 494 -5.86 16.31 15.81
CA VAL A 494 -5.17 15.07 16.23
C VAL A 494 -4.03 14.79 15.26
N MET A 495 -2.79 14.74 15.75
CA MET A 495 -1.59 14.50 14.94
C MET A 495 -1.28 13.00 14.86
N LEU A 496 -1.36 12.43 13.65
CA LEU A 496 -1.09 11.02 13.36
C LEU A 496 0.16 10.87 12.49
N THR A 497 1.04 9.96 12.86
CA THR A 497 2.28 9.66 12.11
C THR A 497 2.03 8.61 11.04
N HIS A 498 2.96 8.47 10.09
CA HIS A 498 2.93 7.35 9.13
C HIS A 498 2.85 6.01 9.86
N TYR A 499 3.66 5.84 10.91
CA TYR A 499 3.73 4.59 11.67
C TYR A 499 2.41 4.25 12.37
N ASN A 500 1.73 5.25 12.96
CA ASN A 500 0.42 5.07 13.55
C ASN A 500 -0.59 4.53 12.52
N VAL A 501 -0.76 5.26 11.42
CA VAL A 501 -1.84 5.02 10.45
C VAL A 501 -1.60 3.77 9.61
N VAL A 502 -0.36 3.57 9.11
CA VAL A 502 0.01 2.38 8.32
C VAL A 502 -0.24 1.10 9.12
N ASN A 503 0.24 1.05 10.36
CA ASN A 503 0.11 -0.15 11.19
C ASN A 503 -1.32 -0.39 11.68
N ASN A 504 -2.08 0.68 11.94
CA ASN A 504 -3.48 0.52 12.29
C ASN A 504 -4.29 -0.01 11.09
N GLY A 505 -4.09 0.53 9.88
CA GLY A 505 -4.71 0.00 8.67
C GLY A 505 -4.31 -1.46 8.40
N LYS A 506 -3.03 -1.82 8.62
CA LYS A 506 -2.59 -3.22 8.52
C LYS A 506 -3.31 -4.13 9.52
N ALA A 507 -3.36 -3.76 10.80
CA ALA A 507 -4.03 -4.57 11.82
C ALA A 507 -5.52 -4.79 11.51
N ILE A 508 -6.20 -3.76 10.98
CA ILE A 508 -7.59 -3.86 10.51
C ILE A 508 -7.71 -4.88 9.36
N GLY A 509 -6.85 -4.76 8.35
CA GLY A 509 -6.83 -5.69 7.21
C GLY A 509 -6.54 -7.13 7.64
N ASP A 510 -5.61 -7.33 8.59
CA ASP A 510 -5.31 -8.64 9.20
C ASP A 510 -6.55 -9.23 9.89
N CYS A 511 -7.28 -8.43 10.68
CA CYS A 511 -8.51 -8.87 11.38
C CYS A 511 -9.64 -9.23 10.41
N MET A 512 -9.74 -8.54 9.28
CA MET A 512 -10.71 -8.79 8.22
C MET A 512 -10.28 -9.88 7.23
N ASP A 513 -9.06 -10.41 7.36
CA ASP A 513 -8.46 -11.34 6.42
C ASP A 513 -8.46 -10.81 4.97
N LEU A 514 -8.09 -9.53 4.79
CA LEU A 514 -8.05 -8.88 3.48
C LEU A 514 -6.87 -9.39 2.65
N SER A 515 -7.07 -9.42 1.34
CA SER A 515 -6.06 -9.85 0.37
C SER A 515 -6.26 -9.19 -1.00
N SER A 516 -5.37 -9.44 -1.94
CA SER A 516 -5.50 -8.99 -3.34
C SER A 516 -6.74 -9.52 -4.07
N PHE A 517 -7.42 -10.51 -3.51
CA PHE A 517 -8.73 -10.98 -4.01
C PHE A 517 -9.85 -9.98 -3.75
N ASP A 518 -9.74 -9.19 -2.69
CA ASP A 518 -10.83 -8.35 -2.22
C ASP A 518 -11.02 -7.07 -3.03
N ARG A 519 -12.27 -6.61 -3.00
CA ARG A 519 -12.73 -5.37 -3.63
C ARG A 519 -13.52 -4.58 -2.61
N MET A 520 -12.92 -3.48 -2.14
CA MET A 520 -13.45 -2.62 -1.09
C MET A 520 -14.27 -1.48 -1.68
N MET A 521 -15.58 -1.46 -1.45
CA MET A 521 -16.37 -0.25 -1.70
C MET A 521 -16.18 0.74 -0.57
N ILE A 522 -15.74 1.95 -0.89
CA ILE A 522 -15.56 3.03 0.09
C ILE A 522 -16.70 4.02 -0.03
N GLN A 523 -17.66 3.91 0.90
CA GLN A 523 -18.83 4.78 0.99
C GLN A 523 -18.83 5.69 2.22
N VAL A 524 -17.96 5.40 3.19
CA VAL A 524 -17.75 6.24 4.38
C VAL A 524 -16.88 7.44 4.05
N PRO A 525 -17.05 8.59 4.74
CA PRO A 525 -16.30 9.81 4.42
C PRO A 525 -14.79 9.67 4.63
N MET A 526 -14.00 10.09 3.64
CA MET A 526 -12.54 10.05 3.67
C MET A 526 -11.92 11.05 4.64
N PHE A 527 -12.59 12.15 4.96
CA PHE A 527 -12.11 13.11 5.95
C PHE A 527 -12.09 12.58 7.39
N HIS A 528 -12.67 11.40 7.61
CA HIS A 528 -12.72 10.69 8.87
C HIS A 528 -11.86 9.41 8.83
N CYS A 529 -11.30 9.01 9.98
CA CYS A 529 -10.52 7.76 10.11
C CYS A 529 -11.25 6.53 9.53
N PHE A 530 -12.58 6.52 9.59
CA PHE A 530 -13.36 5.39 9.06
C PHE A 530 -13.12 5.18 7.56
N GLY A 531 -13.05 6.25 6.76
CA GLY A 531 -12.67 6.15 5.35
C GLY A 531 -11.17 6.02 5.14
N MET A 532 -10.39 6.92 5.76
CA MET A 532 -8.97 7.04 5.49
C MET A 532 -8.15 5.84 6.01
N VAL A 533 -8.41 5.38 7.24
CA VAL A 533 -7.62 4.30 7.84
C VAL A 533 -8.29 2.96 7.65
N LEU A 534 -9.53 2.81 8.12
CA LEU A 534 -10.23 1.52 8.13
C LEU A 534 -10.51 1.01 6.71
N ALA A 535 -10.79 1.90 5.74
CA ALA A 535 -11.03 1.50 4.37
C ALA A 535 -9.79 1.64 3.47
N MET A 536 -9.26 2.86 3.27
CA MET A 536 -8.17 3.10 2.31
C MET A 536 -6.85 2.45 2.76
N THR A 537 -6.39 2.73 3.99
CA THR A 537 -5.08 2.23 4.43
C THR A 537 -5.08 0.71 4.59
N ALA A 538 -6.16 0.13 5.15
CA ALA A 538 -6.31 -1.32 5.23
C ALA A 538 -6.31 -1.97 3.83
N SER A 539 -6.95 -1.34 2.84
CA SER A 539 -6.95 -1.81 1.46
C SER A 539 -5.55 -1.79 0.85
N VAL A 540 -4.84 -0.66 0.95
CA VAL A 540 -3.51 -0.52 0.34
C VAL A 540 -2.51 -1.48 0.97
N THR A 541 -2.50 -1.63 2.30
CA THR A 541 -1.60 -2.57 2.99
C THR A 541 -1.82 -4.03 2.59
N HIS A 542 -2.98 -4.39 2.04
CA HIS A 542 -3.34 -5.75 1.62
C HIS A 542 -3.53 -5.90 0.10
N ALA A 543 -3.10 -4.91 -0.69
CA ALA A 543 -3.23 -4.89 -2.15
C ALA A 543 -4.68 -5.07 -2.67
N VAL A 544 -5.66 -4.60 -1.90
CA VAL A 544 -7.10 -4.65 -2.23
C VAL A 544 -7.43 -3.63 -3.31
N THR A 545 -8.33 -3.98 -4.24
CA THR A 545 -8.90 -3.01 -5.19
C THR A 545 -9.94 -2.16 -4.50
N MET A 546 -9.82 -0.84 -4.57
CA MET A 546 -10.77 0.12 -3.99
C MET A 546 -11.76 0.63 -5.05
N SER A 547 -13.05 0.63 -4.69
CA SER A 547 -14.13 1.19 -5.51
C SER A 547 -14.90 2.26 -4.70
N PRO A 548 -14.37 3.50 -4.64
CA PRO A 548 -15.03 4.56 -3.90
C PRO A 548 -16.30 5.03 -4.62
N ILE A 549 -17.31 5.42 -3.83
CA ILE A 549 -18.42 6.25 -4.30
C ILE A 549 -18.25 7.67 -3.74
N THR A 550 -18.55 8.67 -4.56
CA THR A 550 -18.25 10.08 -4.25
C THR A 550 -18.89 10.58 -2.96
N ALA A 551 -20.09 10.07 -2.66
CA ALA A 551 -20.80 10.29 -1.40
C ALA A 551 -21.82 9.16 -1.20
N PHE A 552 -22.11 8.83 0.06
CA PHE A 552 -23.07 7.78 0.37
C PHE A 552 -24.45 8.05 -0.23
N SER A 553 -24.95 7.04 -0.92
CA SER A 553 -26.34 6.91 -1.38
C SER A 553 -26.63 5.43 -1.51
N PRO A 554 -27.74 4.92 -0.96
CA PRO A 554 -28.11 3.50 -1.08
C PRO A 554 -28.13 3.03 -2.54
N ARG A 555 -28.69 3.85 -3.44
CA ARG A 555 -28.73 3.56 -4.88
C ARG A 555 -27.34 3.39 -5.48
N LYS A 556 -26.40 4.30 -5.17
CA LYS A 556 -25.04 4.26 -5.70
C LYS A 556 -24.26 3.07 -5.13
N GLY A 557 -24.39 2.80 -3.82
CA GLY A 557 -23.76 1.66 -3.17
C GLY A 557 -24.21 0.32 -3.76
N LEU A 558 -25.51 0.12 -3.91
CA LEU A 558 -26.08 -1.10 -4.52
C LEU A 558 -25.65 -1.26 -5.99
N HIS A 559 -25.57 -0.15 -6.74
CA HIS A 559 -25.05 -0.18 -8.11
C HIS A 559 -23.57 -0.57 -8.16
N CYS A 560 -22.73 0.01 -7.28
CA CYS A 560 -21.32 -0.32 -7.17
C CYS A 560 -21.09 -1.80 -6.83
N ILE A 561 -21.89 -2.37 -5.91
CA ILE A 561 -21.82 -3.80 -5.55
C ILE A 561 -22.00 -4.66 -6.79
N ASN A 562 -23.01 -4.39 -7.60
CA ASN A 562 -23.27 -5.13 -8.84
C ASN A 562 -22.17 -4.96 -9.88
N GLN A 563 -21.75 -3.71 -10.12
CA GLN A 563 -20.84 -3.38 -11.21
C GLN A 563 -19.41 -3.87 -10.93
N GLU A 564 -18.91 -3.65 -9.72
CA GLU A 564 -17.52 -3.92 -9.36
C GLU A 564 -17.34 -5.27 -8.65
N LYS A 565 -18.42 -6.04 -8.44
CA LYS A 565 -18.37 -7.32 -7.73
C LYS A 565 -17.69 -7.18 -6.36
N ILE A 566 -18.20 -6.26 -5.56
CA ILE A 566 -17.65 -5.89 -4.26
C ILE A 566 -17.66 -7.09 -3.31
N THR A 567 -16.57 -7.28 -2.58
CA THR A 567 -16.43 -8.33 -1.56
C THR A 567 -16.57 -7.79 -0.14
N CYS A 568 -16.29 -6.50 0.06
CA CYS A 568 -16.31 -5.87 1.37
C CYS A 568 -16.65 -4.37 1.30
N PHE A 569 -17.32 -3.87 2.34
CA PHE A 569 -17.51 -2.43 2.56
C PHE A 569 -17.78 -2.10 4.03
N HIS A 570 -17.58 -0.84 4.38
CA HIS A 570 -17.81 -0.33 5.73
C HIS A 570 -19.01 0.60 5.78
N GLY A 571 -19.63 0.67 6.92
CA GLY A 571 -20.73 1.60 7.17
C GLY A 571 -21.08 1.75 8.63
N VAL A 572 -21.80 2.83 8.94
CA VAL A 572 -22.55 2.95 10.19
C VAL A 572 -23.87 2.19 10.05
N PRO A 573 -24.51 1.72 11.15
CA PRO A 573 -25.75 0.94 11.06
C PRO A 573 -26.84 1.57 10.18
N THR A 574 -27.01 2.88 10.21
CA THR A 574 -27.99 3.60 9.39
C THR A 574 -27.74 3.47 7.89
N MET A 575 -26.48 3.33 7.44
CA MET A 575 -26.16 3.07 6.03
C MET A 575 -26.64 1.68 5.61
N PHE A 576 -26.40 0.66 6.42
CA PHE A 576 -26.88 -0.70 6.16
C PHE A 576 -28.41 -0.75 6.13
N ILE A 577 -29.08 -0.14 7.11
CA ILE A 577 -30.56 -0.06 7.14
C ILE A 577 -31.10 0.63 5.90
N ALA A 578 -30.49 1.74 5.47
CA ALA A 578 -30.92 2.46 4.26
C ALA A 578 -30.74 1.62 2.99
N MET A 579 -29.69 0.80 2.91
CA MET A 579 -29.48 -0.11 1.78
C MET A 579 -30.47 -1.28 1.80
N LEU A 580 -30.70 -1.90 2.96
CA LEU A 580 -31.68 -3.00 3.14
C LEU A 580 -33.08 -2.58 2.75
N GLY A 581 -33.49 -1.32 3.05
CA GLY A 581 -34.81 -0.77 2.73
C GLY A 581 -34.96 -0.21 1.31
N HIS A 582 -33.92 -0.21 0.49
CA HIS A 582 -33.95 0.44 -0.82
C HIS A 582 -34.59 -0.45 -1.90
N GLU A 583 -35.37 0.14 -2.82
CA GLU A 583 -36.09 -0.56 -3.92
C GLU A 583 -35.19 -1.41 -4.85
N ASN A 584 -33.92 -1.08 -4.96
CA ASN A 584 -32.92 -1.81 -5.76
C ASN A 584 -32.29 -2.97 -4.99
N PHE A 585 -32.52 -3.09 -3.69
CA PHE A 585 -31.94 -4.15 -2.88
C PHE A 585 -32.25 -5.56 -3.42
N PRO A 586 -33.50 -5.92 -3.76
CA PRO A 586 -33.80 -7.25 -4.31
C PRO A 586 -33.21 -7.54 -5.69
N LYS A 587 -32.68 -6.49 -6.37
CA LYS A 587 -32.06 -6.61 -7.70
C LYS A 587 -30.53 -6.66 -7.63
N THR A 588 -29.98 -6.61 -6.42
CA THR A 588 -28.55 -6.57 -6.20
C THR A 588 -27.98 -7.97 -5.96
N ASP A 589 -26.89 -8.29 -6.65
CA ASP A 589 -26.17 -9.56 -6.50
C ASP A 589 -25.13 -9.44 -5.38
N PHE A 590 -25.42 -10.02 -4.23
CA PHE A 590 -24.54 -10.06 -3.07
C PHE A 590 -23.65 -11.31 -3.01
N SER A 591 -23.63 -12.15 -4.04
CA SER A 591 -22.90 -13.44 -4.01
C SER A 591 -21.39 -13.31 -3.83
N HIS A 592 -20.82 -12.15 -4.13
CA HIS A 592 -19.41 -11.85 -3.96
C HIS A 592 -19.06 -11.26 -2.58
N MET A 593 -20.08 -10.81 -1.85
CA MET A 593 -19.89 -10.17 -0.54
C MET A 593 -19.40 -11.17 0.50
N ARG A 594 -18.57 -10.72 1.45
CA ARG A 594 -18.14 -11.56 2.58
C ARG A 594 -17.95 -10.82 3.90
N THR A 595 -17.35 -9.63 3.89
CA THR A 595 -16.91 -8.92 5.10
C THR A 595 -17.13 -7.42 5.01
N GLY A 596 -16.92 -6.75 6.10
CA GLY A 596 -16.99 -5.30 6.25
C GLY A 596 -16.93 -4.93 7.72
N ILE A 597 -16.95 -3.62 8.01
CA ILE A 597 -17.00 -3.11 9.37
C ILE A 597 -18.33 -2.38 9.55
N MET A 598 -19.09 -2.76 10.61
CA MET A 598 -20.20 -1.99 11.10
C MET A 598 -19.79 -1.33 12.40
N ALA A 599 -19.60 -0.01 12.42
CA ALA A 599 -19.08 0.72 13.58
C ALA A 599 -19.56 2.18 13.60
N GLY A 600 -19.04 2.99 14.55
CA GLY A 600 -19.36 4.41 14.69
C GLY A 600 -20.59 4.71 15.55
N SER A 601 -21.40 3.72 15.82
CA SER A 601 -22.50 3.73 16.81
C SER A 601 -22.79 2.29 17.27
N PRO A 602 -23.62 2.07 18.29
CA PRO A 602 -24.07 0.74 18.68
C PRO A 602 -24.70 0.00 17.50
N CYS A 603 -24.33 -1.26 17.33
CA CYS A 603 -24.79 -2.10 16.20
C CYS A 603 -26.00 -2.93 16.65
N PRO A 604 -27.23 -2.67 16.15
CA PRO A 604 -28.40 -3.45 16.54
C PRO A 604 -28.25 -4.90 16.06
N ILE A 605 -28.53 -5.86 16.95
CA ILE A 605 -28.43 -7.31 16.69
C ILE A 605 -29.20 -7.68 15.41
N LYS A 606 -30.43 -7.23 15.30
CA LYS A 606 -31.28 -7.51 14.14
C LYS A 606 -30.69 -7.01 12.83
N THR A 607 -30.12 -5.82 12.81
CA THR A 607 -29.46 -5.28 11.61
C THR A 607 -28.24 -6.13 11.24
N MET A 608 -27.46 -6.59 12.21
CA MET A 608 -26.33 -7.49 11.99
C MET A 608 -26.78 -8.81 11.36
N GLU A 609 -27.83 -9.43 11.90
CA GLU A 609 -28.41 -10.67 11.36
C GLU A 609 -28.90 -10.49 9.91
N GLU A 610 -29.62 -9.39 9.64
CA GLU A 610 -30.10 -9.10 8.28
C GLU A 610 -28.95 -8.85 7.28
N VAL A 611 -27.88 -8.21 7.70
CA VAL A 611 -26.69 -7.98 6.86
C VAL A 611 -25.98 -9.31 6.57
N ILE A 612 -25.81 -10.17 7.57
CA ILE A 612 -25.21 -11.49 7.40
C ILE A 612 -26.03 -12.33 6.43
N GLU A 613 -27.35 -12.40 6.63
CA GLU A 613 -28.25 -13.25 5.86
C GLU A 613 -28.51 -12.68 4.46
N LYS A 614 -28.95 -11.40 4.37
CA LYS A 614 -29.48 -10.82 3.14
C LYS A 614 -28.40 -10.16 2.27
N MET A 615 -27.31 -9.65 2.87
CA MET A 615 -26.17 -9.08 2.13
C MET A 615 -25.02 -10.06 2.00
N HIS A 616 -25.15 -11.30 2.45
CA HIS A 616 -24.11 -12.34 2.39
C HIS A 616 -22.77 -11.91 2.99
N MET A 617 -22.80 -11.27 4.18
CA MET A 617 -21.61 -10.80 4.89
C MET A 617 -21.34 -11.60 6.18
N PRO A 618 -21.07 -12.93 6.11
CA PRO A 618 -20.90 -13.76 7.31
C PRO A 618 -19.68 -13.37 8.15
N GLU A 619 -18.69 -12.74 7.53
CA GLU A 619 -17.44 -12.31 8.15
C GLU A 619 -17.45 -10.82 8.55
N ILE A 620 -18.61 -10.16 8.63
CA ILE A 620 -18.70 -8.76 9.09
C ILE A 620 -18.18 -8.63 10.51
N VAL A 621 -17.44 -7.55 10.80
CA VAL A 621 -16.77 -7.32 12.07
C VAL A 621 -17.13 -5.98 12.69
N ILE A 622 -16.85 -5.84 13.99
CA ILE A 622 -17.01 -4.61 14.77
C ILE A 622 -15.65 -4.16 15.26
N THR A 623 -15.44 -2.87 15.31
CA THR A 623 -14.24 -2.25 15.87
C THR A 623 -14.60 -1.09 16.79
N TYR A 624 -13.79 -0.88 17.80
CA TYR A 624 -13.88 0.27 18.69
C TYR A 624 -12.56 1.03 18.72
N GLY A 625 -12.68 2.32 18.90
CA GLY A 625 -11.56 3.24 19.05
C GLY A 625 -11.98 4.68 18.77
N GLN A 626 -10.99 5.55 18.68
CA GLN A 626 -11.18 6.99 18.47
C GLN A 626 -10.03 7.55 17.64
N THR A 627 -10.21 8.74 17.07
CA THR A 627 -9.20 9.36 16.19
C THR A 627 -7.82 9.43 16.85
N GLU A 628 -7.77 9.70 18.14
CA GLU A 628 -6.59 9.75 19.00
C GLU A 628 -5.84 8.41 19.10
N ALA A 629 -6.48 7.32 18.68
CA ALA A 629 -5.90 5.96 18.59
C ALA A 629 -5.78 5.40 17.14
N SER A 630 -5.89 6.24 16.12
CA SER A 630 -5.54 5.98 14.68
C SER A 630 -6.42 5.07 13.82
N PRO A 631 -7.72 4.73 14.03
CA PRO A 631 -8.51 4.91 15.22
C PRO A 631 -8.70 3.65 16.07
N ALA A 632 -8.40 2.42 15.53
CA ALA A 632 -8.79 1.17 16.15
C ALA A 632 -7.90 0.81 17.34
N THR A 633 -8.53 0.37 18.42
CA THR A 633 -7.88 -0.22 19.61
C THR A 633 -8.27 -1.67 19.82
N THR A 634 -9.54 -1.99 19.54
CA THR A 634 -10.07 -3.36 19.60
C THR A 634 -10.84 -3.69 18.35
N MET A 635 -10.90 -4.96 17.99
CA MET A 635 -11.66 -5.44 16.83
C MET A 635 -12.09 -6.89 17.01
N SER A 636 -13.33 -7.23 16.63
CA SER A 636 -13.77 -8.62 16.56
C SER A 636 -13.11 -9.34 15.38
N LYS A 637 -13.09 -10.67 15.43
CA LYS A 637 -12.51 -11.53 14.38
C LYS A 637 -13.59 -11.99 13.41
N THR A 638 -13.20 -12.30 12.19
CA THR A 638 -14.11 -12.89 11.17
C THR A 638 -14.71 -14.24 11.61
N THR A 639 -14.07 -14.91 12.54
CA THR A 639 -14.47 -16.21 13.10
C THR A 639 -15.33 -16.11 14.36
N ASP A 640 -15.54 -14.91 14.90
CA ASP A 640 -16.33 -14.72 16.12
C ASP A 640 -17.80 -15.01 15.89
N THR A 641 -18.47 -15.46 16.95
CA THR A 641 -19.93 -15.66 16.92
C THR A 641 -20.68 -14.33 16.78
N ILE A 642 -21.91 -14.37 16.33
CA ILE A 642 -22.78 -13.18 16.28
C ILE A 642 -22.88 -12.54 17.67
N GLU A 643 -23.05 -13.37 18.71
CA GLU A 643 -23.15 -12.89 20.09
C GLU A 643 -21.91 -12.09 20.53
N GLN A 644 -20.70 -12.58 20.24
CA GLN A 644 -19.47 -11.86 20.50
C GLN A 644 -19.39 -10.54 19.74
N ARG A 645 -19.77 -10.53 18.46
CA ARG A 645 -19.71 -9.32 17.61
C ARG A 645 -20.70 -8.24 18.04
N VAL A 646 -21.91 -8.60 18.48
CA VAL A 646 -22.94 -7.61 18.84
C VAL A 646 -22.86 -7.17 20.30
N ASN A 647 -22.34 -8.00 21.19
CA ASN A 647 -22.25 -7.70 22.63
C ASN A 647 -20.89 -7.18 23.07
N THR A 648 -19.88 -7.22 22.18
CA THR A 648 -18.52 -6.78 22.48
C THR A 648 -17.93 -5.96 21.32
N VAL A 649 -16.79 -5.35 21.58
CA VAL A 649 -15.99 -4.65 20.56
C VAL A 649 -14.70 -5.43 20.23
N GLY A 650 -14.66 -6.73 20.59
CA GLY A 650 -13.53 -7.61 20.35
C GLY A 650 -12.37 -7.43 21.35
N PRO A 651 -11.29 -8.18 21.18
CA PRO A 651 -10.04 -8.03 21.92
C PRO A 651 -9.19 -6.89 21.38
N SER A 652 -8.09 -6.56 22.08
CA SER A 652 -7.07 -5.63 21.58
C SER A 652 -6.52 -6.10 20.22
N ILE A 653 -6.29 -5.16 19.31
CA ILE A 653 -5.56 -5.47 18.07
C ILE A 653 -4.07 -5.70 18.36
N PHE A 654 -3.38 -6.38 17.45
CA PHE A 654 -1.95 -6.68 17.62
C PHE A 654 -1.11 -5.42 17.90
N GLY A 655 -0.23 -5.49 18.90
CA GLY A 655 0.70 -4.43 19.28
C GLY A 655 0.06 -3.26 20.05
N VAL A 656 -1.19 -3.40 20.51
CA VAL A 656 -1.90 -2.43 21.35
C VAL A 656 -2.20 -3.05 22.71
N GLU A 657 -1.74 -2.41 23.77
CA GLU A 657 -2.06 -2.74 25.15
C GLU A 657 -3.33 -2.00 25.56
N THR A 658 -4.18 -2.65 26.35
CA THR A 658 -5.42 -2.06 26.85
C THR A 658 -5.65 -2.46 28.29
N LYS A 659 -6.21 -1.54 29.09
CA LYS A 659 -6.63 -1.78 30.47
C LYS A 659 -7.92 -1.03 30.77
N ILE A 660 -8.60 -1.45 31.83
CA ILE A 660 -9.75 -0.74 32.43
C ILE A 660 -9.29 -0.18 33.75
N VAL A 661 -9.50 1.12 33.98
CA VAL A 661 -9.11 1.77 35.23
C VAL A 661 -10.32 2.43 35.91
N ASP A 662 -10.32 2.44 37.23
CA ASP A 662 -11.29 3.22 38.00
C ASP A 662 -11.03 4.72 37.73
N PRO A 663 -12.06 5.48 37.29
CA PRO A 663 -11.86 6.89 36.93
C PRO A 663 -11.51 7.81 38.11
N GLU A 664 -11.78 7.38 39.34
CA GLU A 664 -11.53 8.18 40.55
C GLU A 664 -10.16 7.89 41.17
N THR A 665 -9.77 6.61 41.18
CA THR A 665 -8.53 6.17 41.85
C THR A 665 -7.37 5.97 40.87
N GLY A 666 -7.65 5.73 39.57
CA GLY A 666 -6.67 5.37 38.54
C GLY A 666 -6.17 3.92 38.65
N GLU A 667 -6.66 3.14 39.59
CA GLU A 667 -6.28 1.74 39.79
C GLU A 667 -6.93 0.84 38.70
N GLU A 668 -6.24 -0.23 38.31
CA GLU A 668 -6.78 -1.17 37.33
C GLU A 668 -7.94 -1.98 37.90
N CYS A 669 -9.08 -2.01 37.22
CA CYS A 669 -10.28 -2.74 37.60
C CYS A 669 -10.12 -4.25 37.30
N PRO A 670 -10.66 -5.12 38.19
CA PRO A 670 -10.80 -6.55 37.88
C PRO A 670 -11.70 -6.79 36.67
N ASP A 671 -11.48 -7.93 35.99
CA ASP A 671 -12.34 -8.37 34.86
C ASP A 671 -13.81 -8.42 35.30
N GLY A 672 -14.70 -7.91 34.45
CA GLY A 672 -16.14 -7.78 34.74
C GLY A 672 -16.55 -6.50 35.48
N VAL A 673 -15.61 -5.71 35.98
CA VAL A 673 -15.87 -4.41 36.65
C VAL A 673 -15.74 -3.29 35.62
N PRO A 674 -16.78 -2.42 35.49
CA PRO A 674 -16.71 -1.26 34.61
C PRO A 674 -15.73 -0.20 35.09
N GLY A 675 -15.00 0.42 34.16
CA GLY A 675 -14.08 1.54 34.39
C GLY A 675 -13.75 2.25 33.10
N GLU A 676 -12.84 3.23 33.15
CA GLU A 676 -12.36 3.91 31.94
C GLU A 676 -11.51 3.00 31.11
N PHE A 677 -11.79 2.94 29.81
CA PHE A 677 -10.96 2.23 28.83
C PHE A 677 -9.71 3.05 28.51
N CYS A 678 -8.53 2.47 28.75
CA CYS A 678 -7.24 3.06 28.40
C CYS A 678 -6.49 2.18 27.40
N ALA A 679 -5.75 2.83 26.47
CA ALA A 679 -4.97 2.15 25.46
C ALA A 679 -3.54 2.70 25.35
N ARG A 680 -2.57 1.83 25.04
CA ARG A 680 -1.18 2.20 24.79
C ARG A 680 -0.61 1.37 23.65
N GLY A 681 0.14 1.99 22.75
CA GLY A 681 0.77 1.28 21.64
C GLY A 681 1.16 2.19 20.48
N TYR A 682 1.54 1.56 19.39
CA TYR A 682 1.95 2.25 18.15
C TYR A 682 0.85 3.13 17.55
N ASN A 683 -0.42 2.87 17.90
CA ASN A 683 -1.60 3.53 17.35
C ASN A 683 -1.93 4.86 18.04
N ILE A 684 -1.33 5.18 19.18
CA ILE A 684 -1.64 6.40 19.93
C ILE A 684 -1.07 7.63 19.22
N MET A 685 -1.88 8.66 19.09
CA MET A 685 -1.52 9.93 18.47
C MET A 685 -0.26 10.56 19.09
N LYS A 686 0.42 11.40 18.32
CA LYS A 686 1.53 12.22 18.81
C LYS A 686 1.08 13.32 19.79
N GLY A 687 -0.18 13.70 19.74
CA GLY A 687 -0.82 14.72 20.55
C GLY A 687 -1.78 15.60 19.75
N TYR A 688 -2.35 16.60 20.40
CA TYR A 688 -3.16 17.63 19.75
C TYR A 688 -2.28 18.81 19.30
N TYR A 689 -2.44 19.22 18.05
CA TYR A 689 -1.64 20.29 17.47
C TYR A 689 -1.83 21.62 18.20
N LYS A 690 -0.73 22.20 18.70
CA LYS A 690 -0.68 23.45 19.49
C LYS A 690 -1.52 23.42 20.79
N MET A 691 -1.82 22.22 21.32
CA MET A 691 -2.61 22.06 22.54
C MET A 691 -1.91 21.10 23.53
N PRO A 692 -0.77 21.48 24.12
CA PRO A 692 0.01 20.60 25.00
C PRO A 692 -0.74 20.22 26.27
N GLU A 693 -1.53 21.14 26.87
CA GLU A 693 -2.35 20.86 28.07
C GLU A 693 -3.45 19.82 27.78
N ALA A 694 -4.13 19.95 26.63
CA ALA A 694 -5.13 18.97 26.21
C ALA A 694 -4.49 17.61 25.89
N THR A 695 -3.25 17.61 25.39
CA THR A 695 -2.50 16.38 25.13
C THR A 695 -2.14 15.68 26.45
N ALA A 696 -1.61 16.43 27.43
CA ALA A 696 -1.28 15.89 28.77
C ALA A 696 -2.50 15.40 29.56
N ALA A 697 -3.67 15.99 29.30
CA ALA A 697 -4.93 15.53 29.89
C ALA A 697 -5.47 14.24 29.21
N ALA A 698 -5.04 13.94 27.98
CA ALA A 698 -5.51 12.77 27.24
C ALA A 698 -4.52 11.59 27.28
N ILE A 699 -3.22 11.87 27.39
CA ILE A 699 -2.16 10.86 27.42
C ILE A 699 -1.35 11.10 28.69
N ASP A 700 -1.31 10.11 29.58
CA ASP A 700 -0.56 10.19 30.84
C ASP A 700 0.96 10.05 30.64
N GLU A 701 1.73 10.18 31.74
CA GLU A 701 3.21 10.11 31.72
C GLU A 701 3.75 8.72 31.31
N GLU A 702 2.93 7.66 31.45
CA GLU A 702 3.28 6.29 31.06
C GLU A 702 2.88 5.98 29.62
N GLY A 703 2.27 6.93 28.90
CA GLY A 703 1.83 6.82 27.51
C GLY A 703 0.46 6.17 27.31
N TRP A 704 -0.35 6.05 28.35
CA TRP A 704 -1.73 5.58 28.22
C TRP A 704 -2.65 6.69 27.75
N LEU A 705 -3.37 6.42 26.67
CA LEU A 705 -4.48 7.25 26.21
C LEU A 705 -5.71 6.93 27.05
N HIS A 706 -6.23 7.93 27.74
CA HIS A 706 -7.50 7.92 28.46
C HIS A 706 -8.63 8.22 27.47
N SER A 707 -9.48 7.22 27.18
CA SER A 707 -10.48 7.34 26.13
C SER A 707 -11.68 8.23 26.50
N GLY A 708 -11.96 8.37 27.77
CA GLY A 708 -13.19 8.97 28.30
C GLY A 708 -14.43 8.09 28.10
N ASP A 709 -14.24 6.86 27.59
CA ASP A 709 -15.30 5.88 27.43
C ASP A 709 -15.23 4.82 28.53
N LEU A 710 -16.37 4.40 29.01
CA LEU A 710 -16.51 3.35 30.02
C LEU A 710 -16.65 2.00 29.34
N ALA A 711 -15.89 1.03 29.83
CA ALA A 711 -15.93 -0.35 29.34
C ALA A 711 -15.68 -1.34 30.49
N LEU A 712 -15.99 -2.59 30.23
CA LEU A 712 -15.55 -3.71 31.06
C LEU A 712 -14.85 -4.77 30.17
N LYS A 713 -13.93 -5.51 30.77
CA LYS A 713 -13.33 -6.69 30.14
C LYS A 713 -14.06 -7.93 30.62
N ARG A 714 -14.55 -8.73 29.69
CA ARG A 714 -15.33 -9.93 29.99
C ARG A 714 -14.41 -11.02 30.55
N PRO A 715 -14.75 -11.65 31.69
CA PRO A 715 -13.91 -12.71 32.26
C PRO A 715 -13.84 -14.00 31.39
N GLU A 716 -14.92 -14.29 30.64
CA GLU A 716 -15.08 -15.55 29.90
C GLU A 716 -14.23 -15.64 28.63
N ASP A 717 -13.93 -14.52 27.96
CA ASP A 717 -13.18 -14.51 26.70
C ASP A 717 -12.15 -13.37 26.58
N GLY A 718 -12.09 -12.47 27.56
CA GLY A 718 -11.18 -11.33 27.56
C GLY A 718 -11.57 -10.22 26.59
N TYR A 719 -12.77 -10.27 26.00
CA TYR A 719 -13.25 -9.24 25.08
C TYR A 719 -13.79 -8.03 25.84
N TYR A 720 -13.78 -6.86 25.19
CA TYR A 720 -14.23 -5.62 25.79
C TYR A 720 -15.68 -5.32 25.42
N LYS A 721 -16.45 -4.82 26.39
CA LYS A 721 -17.80 -4.32 26.20
C LYS A 721 -17.85 -2.85 26.61
N ILE A 722 -18.24 -1.97 25.67
CA ILE A 722 -18.44 -0.55 25.97
C ILE A 722 -19.77 -0.38 26.70
N THR A 723 -19.71 0.24 27.84
CA THR A 723 -20.87 0.46 28.73
C THR A 723 -21.40 1.91 28.71
N GLY A 724 -20.59 2.84 28.14
CA GLY A 724 -21.03 4.23 28.02
C GLY A 724 -19.88 5.21 27.85
N ARG A 725 -20.14 6.47 28.10
CA ARG A 725 -19.14 7.53 28.20
C ARG A 725 -19.16 8.14 29.57
N ILE A 726 -18.01 8.49 30.13
CA ILE A 726 -17.90 9.16 31.43
C ILE A 726 -18.77 10.44 31.44
N LYS A 727 -18.76 11.20 30.34
CA LYS A 727 -19.52 12.46 30.19
C LYS A 727 -21.03 12.29 29.95
N ASP A 728 -21.44 11.13 29.45
CA ASP A 728 -22.85 10.82 29.20
C ASP A 728 -23.46 10.01 30.36
N MET A 729 -22.65 9.59 31.36
CA MET A 729 -23.11 8.94 32.57
C MET A 729 -24.04 9.89 33.36
N ILE A 730 -25.17 9.39 33.71
CA ILE A 730 -26.19 10.14 34.43
C ILE A 730 -25.96 9.92 35.93
N ILE A 731 -25.72 11.00 36.66
CA ILE A 731 -25.55 10.94 38.14
C ILE A 731 -26.88 11.30 38.78
N ARG A 732 -27.67 10.29 39.14
CA ARG A 732 -28.99 10.46 39.75
C ARG A 732 -28.96 10.15 41.23
N GLY A 733 -28.99 11.20 42.05
CA GLY A 733 -29.00 11.05 43.53
C GLY A 733 -27.79 10.30 44.09
N GLY A 734 -26.62 10.44 43.44
CA GLY A 734 -25.39 9.74 43.79
C GLY A 734 -25.19 8.36 43.15
N GLU A 735 -26.17 7.88 42.39
CA GLU A 735 -26.07 6.61 41.66
C GLU A 735 -25.63 6.85 40.22
N ASN A 736 -24.63 6.13 39.78
CA ASN A 736 -24.11 6.17 38.37
C ASN A 736 -25.01 5.31 37.48
N ILE A 737 -25.68 5.95 36.54
CA ILE A 737 -26.55 5.28 35.56
C ILE A 737 -25.94 5.39 34.19
N TYR A 738 -25.80 4.26 33.54
CA TYR A 738 -25.22 4.17 32.21
C TYR A 738 -26.31 4.17 31.14
N PRO A 739 -26.44 5.23 30.31
CA PRO A 739 -27.46 5.34 29.27
C PRO A 739 -27.56 4.12 28.37
N LYS A 740 -26.42 3.57 27.98
CA LYS A 740 -26.30 2.42 27.09
C LYS A 740 -27.03 1.18 27.61
N GLU A 741 -27.02 0.94 28.91
CA GLU A 741 -27.71 -0.21 29.51
C GLU A 741 -29.23 -0.13 29.29
N ILE A 742 -29.77 1.09 29.44
CA ILE A 742 -31.21 1.34 29.24
C ILE A 742 -31.55 1.32 27.76
N GLU A 743 -30.70 1.90 26.91
CA GLU A 743 -30.86 1.87 25.45
C GLU A 743 -30.88 0.43 24.92
N ASP A 744 -29.91 -0.41 25.28
CA ASP A 744 -29.81 -1.81 24.88
C ASP A 744 -31.06 -2.61 25.28
N PHE A 745 -31.57 -2.35 26.48
CA PHE A 745 -32.81 -2.98 26.93
C PHE A 745 -34.03 -2.48 26.16
N LEU A 746 -34.17 -1.18 25.91
CA LEU A 746 -35.30 -0.62 25.15
C LEU A 746 -35.30 -1.02 23.67
N TYR A 747 -34.15 -1.34 23.07
CA TYR A 747 -34.11 -1.92 21.72
C TYR A 747 -34.80 -3.29 21.60
N THR A 748 -35.01 -3.99 22.73
CA THR A 748 -35.79 -5.25 22.73
C THR A 748 -37.30 -5.04 22.67
N HIS A 749 -37.77 -3.77 22.83
CA HIS A 749 -39.21 -3.47 22.79
C HIS A 749 -39.77 -3.59 21.36
N PRO A 750 -40.88 -4.31 21.14
CA PRO A 750 -41.38 -4.65 19.79
C PRO A 750 -41.72 -3.44 18.92
N LYS A 751 -42.10 -2.31 19.51
CA LYS A 751 -42.56 -1.09 18.83
C LYS A 751 -41.42 -0.07 18.59
N ILE A 752 -40.26 -0.21 19.27
CA ILE A 752 -39.15 0.75 19.18
C ILE A 752 -38.30 0.44 17.94
N GLN A 753 -38.04 1.47 17.14
CA GLN A 753 -37.11 1.43 16.02
C GLN A 753 -35.71 1.86 16.46
N ASP A 754 -35.64 2.98 17.22
CA ASP A 754 -34.37 3.54 17.72
C ASP A 754 -34.62 4.26 19.06
N VAL A 755 -33.59 4.35 19.91
CA VAL A 755 -33.72 4.99 21.22
C VAL A 755 -32.38 5.56 21.68
N GLN A 756 -32.44 6.76 22.28
CA GLN A 756 -31.30 7.38 22.92
C GLN A 756 -31.68 7.84 24.34
N VAL A 757 -30.83 7.55 25.31
CA VAL A 757 -31.01 7.93 26.71
C VAL A 757 -30.01 9.01 27.06
N ILE A 758 -30.51 10.07 27.72
CA ILE A 758 -29.70 11.23 28.13
C ILE A 758 -30.10 11.63 29.59
N GLY A 759 -29.12 12.24 30.29
CA GLY A 759 -29.39 12.93 31.55
C GLY A 759 -29.93 14.34 31.26
N VAL A 760 -30.94 14.73 31.99
CA VAL A 760 -31.47 16.10 31.98
C VAL A 760 -31.42 16.66 33.42
N PRO A 761 -31.27 18.00 33.61
CA PRO A 761 -31.15 18.58 34.92
C PRO A 761 -32.39 18.31 35.80
N ASP A 762 -32.18 17.98 37.08
CA ASP A 762 -33.24 17.80 38.09
C ASP A 762 -32.82 18.45 39.42
N ALA A 763 -33.77 19.13 40.07
CA ALA A 763 -33.49 19.89 41.27
C ALA A 763 -33.25 19.02 42.53
N ASP A 764 -33.83 17.81 42.55
CA ASP A 764 -33.77 16.91 43.71
C ASP A 764 -32.66 15.87 43.60
N TYR A 765 -32.43 15.39 42.37
CA TYR A 765 -31.49 14.27 42.09
C TYR A 765 -30.24 14.71 41.35
N GLY A 766 -30.09 16.00 40.98
CA GLY A 766 -29.00 16.50 40.12
C GLY A 766 -29.29 16.26 38.66
N GLU A 767 -29.49 15.01 38.27
CA GLU A 767 -29.92 14.61 36.93
C GLU A 767 -31.08 13.59 36.98
N GLU A 768 -31.92 13.60 35.95
CA GLU A 768 -32.95 12.62 35.69
C GLU A 768 -32.80 12.00 34.29
N ILE A 769 -33.36 10.80 34.12
CA ILE A 769 -33.27 10.04 32.90
C ILE A 769 -34.38 10.49 31.94
N LEU A 770 -33.98 10.83 30.70
CA LEU A 770 -34.88 11.02 29.58
C LEU A 770 -34.58 9.99 28.50
N ALA A 771 -35.59 9.24 28.05
CA ALA A 771 -35.52 8.35 26.91
C ALA A 771 -36.18 9.02 25.70
N ALA A 772 -35.42 9.32 24.65
CA ALA A 772 -35.93 9.77 23.36
C ALA A 772 -36.11 8.56 22.44
N VAL A 773 -37.33 8.31 21.97
CA VAL A 773 -37.76 7.07 21.31
C VAL A 773 -38.26 7.36 19.93
N VAL A 774 -37.75 6.63 18.93
CA VAL A 774 -38.28 6.56 17.58
C VAL A 774 -39.09 5.27 17.44
N LEU A 775 -40.35 5.36 17.12
CA LEU A 775 -41.22 4.21 16.92
C LEU A 775 -41.10 3.65 15.51
N LYS A 776 -41.36 2.38 15.34
CA LYS A 776 -41.49 1.75 14.01
C LYS A 776 -42.64 2.36 13.22
N PRO A 777 -42.57 2.42 11.89
CA PRO A 777 -43.66 2.97 11.08
C PRO A 777 -45.00 2.30 11.36
N GLY A 778 -46.00 3.12 11.67
CA GLY A 778 -47.36 2.66 11.96
C GLY A 778 -47.62 2.16 13.40
N GLU A 779 -46.58 2.16 14.25
CA GLU A 779 -46.76 1.81 15.66
C GLU A 779 -47.07 3.08 16.49
N GLU A 780 -47.92 2.88 17.54
CA GLU A 780 -48.21 3.89 18.54
C GLU A 780 -47.83 3.35 19.93
N SER A 781 -47.29 4.21 20.80
CA SER A 781 -46.99 3.88 22.20
C SER A 781 -47.20 5.07 23.08
N SER A 782 -47.26 4.85 24.39
CA SER A 782 -47.37 5.90 25.39
C SER A 782 -46.11 5.93 26.27
N GLU A 783 -45.89 7.07 26.89
CA GLU A 783 -44.81 7.24 27.87
C GLU A 783 -44.88 6.17 28.96
N GLU A 784 -46.07 5.88 29.46
CA GLU A 784 -46.25 4.91 30.55
C GLU A 784 -45.98 3.46 30.10
N GLU A 785 -46.32 3.11 28.84
CA GLU A 785 -46.00 1.79 28.26
C GLU A 785 -44.47 1.57 28.24
N ILE A 786 -43.70 2.55 27.82
CA ILE A 786 -42.23 2.49 27.79
C ILE A 786 -41.64 2.40 29.20
N LYS A 787 -42.16 3.22 30.16
CA LYS A 787 -41.77 3.18 31.57
C LYS A 787 -42.10 1.85 32.25
N ASP A 788 -43.27 1.30 31.98
CA ASP A 788 -43.68 0.00 32.49
C ASP A 788 -42.82 -1.13 31.95
N TYR A 789 -42.45 -1.05 30.69
CA TYR A 789 -41.53 -2.01 30.08
C TYR A 789 -40.16 -2.03 30.77
N VAL A 790 -39.58 -0.87 31.10
CA VAL A 790 -38.35 -0.76 31.92
C VAL A 790 -38.60 -1.21 33.36
N ARG A 791 -39.72 -0.80 33.98
CA ARG A 791 -40.05 -1.09 35.35
C ARG A 791 -40.15 -2.57 35.70
N THR A 792 -40.61 -3.36 34.72
CA THR A 792 -40.78 -4.79 34.90
C THR A 792 -39.49 -5.61 34.79
N HIS A 793 -38.39 -5.00 34.27
CA HIS A 793 -37.18 -5.73 33.97
C HIS A 793 -35.90 -5.11 34.55
N MET A 794 -35.93 -3.83 34.94
CA MET A 794 -34.73 -3.12 35.42
C MET A 794 -34.98 -2.54 36.82
N ALA A 795 -33.88 -2.18 37.51
CA ALA A 795 -33.94 -1.57 38.83
C ALA A 795 -34.66 -0.20 38.80
N LYS A 796 -35.34 0.15 39.89
CA LYS A 796 -36.22 1.32 39.96
C LYS A 796 -35.53 2.65 39.61
N HIS A 797 -34.27 2.80 39.95
CA HIS A 797 -33.49 4.02 39.66
C HIS A 797 -33.15 4.19 38.14
N LYS A 798 -33.31 3.14 37.32
CA LYS A 798 -33.08 3.16 35.86
C LYS A 798 -34.33 3.47 35.05
N ILE A 799 -35.49 3.64 35.68
CA ILE A 799 -36.72 3.96 34.97
C ILE A 799 -36.65 5.41 34.49
N PRO A 800 -36.83 5.69 33.17
CA PRO A 800 -36.88 7.05 32.67
C PRO A 800 -37.98 7.87 33.32
N ARG A 801 -37.64 9.09 33.77
CA ARG A 801 -38.63 10.05 34.22
C ARG A 801 -39.41 10.64 33.06
N TYR A 802 -38.73 10.91 31.99
CA TYR A 802 -39.29 11.49 30.77
C TYR A 802 -39.13 10.52 29.59
N VAL A 803 -40.14 10.44 28.72
CA VAL A 803 -40.08 9.72 27.46
C VAL A 803 -40.56 10.65 26.36
N ASP A 804 -39.67 10.99 25.43
CA ASP A 804 -39.99 11.81 24.26
C ASP A 804 -40.09 10.96 23.00
N PHE A 805 -41.19 11.01 22.27
CA PHE A 805 -41.32 10.41 20.96
C PHE A 805 -40.86 11.40 19.92
N VAL A 806 -39.89 10.98 19.12
CA VAL A 806 -39.22 11.82 18.12
C VAL A 806 -39.15 11.11 16.77
N ASP A 807 -39.04 11.89 15.68
CA ASP A 807 -38.90 11.32 14.33
C ASP A 807 -37.45 10.89 14.00
N GLY A 808 -36.49 11.33 14.81
CA GLY A 808 -35.07 11.02 14.67
C GLY A 808 -34.19 11.83 15.61
N PHE A 809 -32.88 11.60 15.55
CA PHE A 809 -31.90 12.26 16.44
C PHE A 809 -31.02 13.26 15.69
N PRO A 810 -30.57 14.35 16.31
CA PRO A 810 -29.60 15.24 15.72
C PRO A 810 -28.27 14.50 15.55
N MET A 811 -27.74 14.51 14.33
CA MET A 811 -26.49 13.82 13.96
C MET A 811 -25.48 14.79 13.35
N ASN A 812 -24.18 14.46 13.48
CA ASN A 812 -23.14 15.12 12.70
C ASN A 812 -23.01 14.52 11.29
N ALA A 813 -22.14 15.11 10.44
CA ALA A 813 -21.93 14.65 9.06
C ALA A 813 -21.38 13.22 8.95
N ALA A 814 -20.79 12.68 10.01
CA ALA A 814 -20.30 11.30 10.09
C ALA A 814 -21.35 10.30 10.60
N GLY A 815 -22.61 10.78 10.83
CA GLY A 815 -23.70 9.94 11.32
C GLY A 815 -23.69 9.71 12.85
N LYS A 816 -22.86 10.43 13.61
CA LYS A 816 -22.79 10.33 15.06
C LYS A 816 -23.88 11.20 15.72
N ILE A 817 -24.63 10.61 16.65
CA ILE A 817 -25.68 11.28 17.42
C ILE A 817 -25.07 12.33 18.35
N LEU A 818 -25.67 13.51 18.39
CA LEU A 818 -25.24 14.66 19.19
C LEU A 818 -26.04 14.77 20.50
N LYS A 819 -25.72 13.92 21.49
CA LYS A 819 -26.43 13.86 22.78
C LYS A 819 -26.46 15.21 23.52
N TYR A 820 -25.40 16.02 23.41
CA TYR A 820 -25.40 17.36 24.00
C TYR A 820 -26.52 18.26 23.44
N LYS A 821 -26.80 18.14 22.12
CA LYS A 821 -27.88 18.89 21.47
C LYS A 821 -29.25 18.37 21.87
N MET A 822 -29.38 17.06 21.97
CA MET A 822 -30.60 16.43 22.52
C MET A 822 -30.87 16.88 23.98
N ARG A 823 -29.84 16.94 24.84
CA ARG A 823 -29.92 17.41 26.21
C ARG A 823 -30.39 18.86 26.27
N GLN A 824 -29.83 19.74 25.42
CA GLN A 824 -30.24 21.15 25.34
C GLN A 824 -31.70 21.28 24.89
N GLU A 825 -32.11 20.62 23.84
CA GLU A 825 -33.47 20.64 23.30
C GLU A 825 -34.49 20.05 24.31
N ALA A 826 -34.12 18.97 25.00
CA ALA A 826 -34.95 18.36 26.04
C ALA A 826 -35.09 19.26 27.28
N THR A 827 -34.00 19.93 27.71
CA THR A 827 -34.01 20.87 28.82
C THR A 827 -34.97 22.05 28.56
N GLU A 828 -34.98 22.55 27.31
CA GLU A 828 -35.93 23.60 26.91
C GLU A 828 -37.36 23.08 26.82
N ARG A 829 -37.58 21.89 26.19
CA ARG A 829 -38.90 21.30 26.01
C ARG A 829 -39.61 21.01 27.34
N HIS A 830 -38.89 20.51 28.33
CA HIS A 830 -39.41 20.18 29.64
C HIS A 830 -39.29 21.34 30.67
N ASN A 831 -38.84 22.53 30.26
CA ASN A 831 -38.66 23.73 31.12
C ASN A 831 -37.75 23.50 32.34
N LEU A 832 -36.65 22.75 32.14
CA LEU A 832 -35.71 22.37 33.20
C LEU A 832 -34.57 23.38 33.42
N GLY A 833 -34.64 24.54 32.79
CA GLY A 833 -33.56 25.54 32.79
C GLY A 833 -33.25 26.15 34.18
N ASP A 834 -34.17 26.16 35.07
CA ASP A 834 -33.92 26.63 36.45
C ASP A 834 -33.22 25.59 37.34
N ALA A 835 -33.43 24.30 37.08
CA ALA A 835 -32.68 23.21 37.73
C ALA A 835 -31.19 23.17 37.28
N SER A 836 -30.89 23.60 36.06
CA SER A 836 -29.52 23.68 35.56
C SER A 836 -28.62 24.73 36.21
N LYS A 837 -29.22 25.66 36.99
CA LYS A 837 -28.50 26.70 37.74
C LYS A 837 -28.11 26.29 39.14
N ILE A 838 -28.60 25.12 39.61
CA ILE A 838 -28.28 24.57 40.93
C ILE A 838 -26.95 23.82 40.80
N VAL A 839 -25.88 24.47 41.28
CA VAL A 839 -24.56 23.81 41.41
C VAL A 839 -24.67 22.84 42.59
N THR A 840 -24.84 21.54 42.31
CA THR A 840 -24.62 20.51 43.32
C THR A 840 -23.12 20.38 43.55
N ALA A 841 -22.70 20.54 44.80
CA ALA A 841 -21.31 20.44 45.26
C ALA A 841 -20.77 19.01 45.08
#